data_38bf0fe7cf8eae6755ac89367f704429
#
_entry.id   38bf0fe7cf8eae6755ac89367f704429
#
_cell.length_a   1.000
_cell.length_b   1.000
_cell.length_c   1.000
_cell.angle_alpha   90.00
_cell.angle_beta   90.00
_cell.angle_gamma   90.00
#
_symmetry.space_group_name_H-M   'P 1'
#
loop_
_entity.id
_entity.type
_entity.pdbx_description
1 polymer ?
#
loop_
_entity_poly.entity_id
_entity_poly.type
_entity_poly.pdbx_seq_one_letter_code
_entity_poly.pdbx_strand_id
1 'polypeptide(L)'
;MTLAEYLHHYFAHAGFAELSFQSARTVHTDRLCLTASAVALTAMSLSLRPVNQVTGHREYPQRSPISSVDTMNQHPADAHDMIRVRQARENNLKGIDVDIPKRRITAFTGVSGSGKSSLVFGTIAAESQRLINETYTSFIQTFMPSMPRPDVEVLENLSAAIVVDQERMGSNSRSTVGTATDAYSLLRVLFSRYSVPSAGGAGAYSFNLGQGACPVCEGFGTEASIDLDELLDWDKTLNEGAIKAPNFAPGAWLWQTLTAGTEVELDLRLKDMPQEMLDRLLYAEDGKVKLNGANMSYSGLITRIKSNYILSGREIKQAHIREWIERISTTAPCAACGGSRLSEKARASQINSLGIADMTAMQVSELVDELAKIQIADAAPLIANLSAVLTSMVELGLGYLSLDRPSGTLSGGEAQRVKMIRHLGSALSDVTYVFDEPTVGLHPHDIQRMNGLLANLRDKGNTVLVVEHKPEVIKIADHVVDLGPGAGTHGGTLCYSGDVPGLLDSGSLTGQHFSTRVPFKTETRSATGALEIRGASTHNLKEVDVDLPTGVLCAVTGVAGSGKSTLIHSTISKREDVAVVDQSAIRGSRRSNPATYTGIMDPIRAAFAKANSVKPALFSANSEGACPNCKGVGFTYTDLVSMAGVALPCEVCEGTRFTAEVLDYTLEGLNISEVLDLSMEQALEQLKIPKAKPMLKRLNQVGLGYLKLGQRLSTLSGGERQRIKLAINLGKGSGTYVLDEPTTGLHMADVQNLLGLLDEMVNEGNTVIVIEHHLAVVAHADWVIDLGPGAGHEGGQIVFEGTPAALSSSGTLTGIHLNDYVGGSN
;
A
#
# COMPACT_ATOMS: atom_id res chain seq x y z
N MET A 1 6.35 -37.78 -3.37
CA MET A 1 6.30 -38.14 -1.94
C MET A 1 5.09 -37.45 -1.36
N THR A 2 4.11 -38.23 -0.89
CA THR A 2 2.91 -37.65 -0.28
C THR A 2 3.21 -37.20 1.16
N LEU A 3 2.40 -36.32 1.73
CA LEU A 3 2.55 -35.88 3.12
C LEU A 3 2.58 -37.06 4.12
N ALA A 4 1.90 -38.16 3.79
CA ALA A 4 1.92 -39.41 4.56
C ALA A 4 3.28 -40.11 4.53
N GLU A 5 3.98 -40.12 3.40
CA GLU A 5 5.33 -40.71 3.26
C GLU A 5 6.37 -39.86 3.98
N TYR A 6 6.19 -38.54 3.99
CA TYR A 6 7.06 -37.59 4.72
C TYR A 6 6.92 -37.75 6.25
N LEU A 7 5.70 -37.89 6.74
CA LEU A 7 5.43 -38.11 8.16
C LEU A 7 5.93 -39.46 8.63
N HIS A 8 5.83 -40.50 7.82
CA HIS A 8 6.36 -41.84 8.14
C HIS A 8 7.89 -41.84 8.28
N HIS A 9 8.58 -41.08 7.40
CA HIS A 9 10.06 -40.98 7.48
C HIS A 9 10.52 -40.18 8.70
N TYR A 10 9.77 -39.17 9.09
CA TYR A 10 10.06 -38.30 10.22
C TYR A 10 9.89 -39.01 11.58
N PHE A 11 8.82 -39.81 11.74
CA PHE A 11 8.59 -40.54 12.98
C PHE A 11 9.52 -41.75 13.16
N ALA A 12 10.05 -42.33 12.10
CA ALA A 12 11.05 -43.39 12.15
C ALA A 12 12.42 -42.89 12.67
N HIS A 13 12.76 -41.60 12.42
CA HIS A 13 14.01 -41.00 12.91
C HIS A 13 13.92 -40.41 14.33
N ALA A 14 12.73 -40.19 14.85
CA ALA A 14 12.52 -39.57 16.18
C ALA A 14 12.47 -40.55 17.35
N GLY A 15 12.80 -41.85 17.15
CA GLY A 15 12.99 -42.83 18.25
C GLY A 15 11.69 -43.24 18.99
N PHE A 16 10.51 -43.08 18.40
CA PHE A 16 9.28 -43.64 18.95
C PHE A 16 9.03 -45.04 18.41
N ALA A 17 9.33 -46.02 19.25
CA ALA A 17 9.11 -47.44 18.95
C ALA A 17 7.60 -47.75 18.91
N GLU A 18 7.22 -48.42 17.82
CA GLU A 18 6.06 -49.30 17.66
C GLU A 18 4.71 -48.91 18.32
N LEU A 19 3.90 -48.17 17.58
CA LEU A 19 2.47 -48.27 17.67
C LEU A 19 1.93 -48.87 16.36
N SER A 20 1.43 -50.12 16.47
CA SER A 20 0.96 -50.92 15.37
C SER A 20 -0.21 -50.32 14.64
N PHE A 21 -0.02 -49.91 13.40
CA PHE A 21 -1.07 -49.44 12.47
C PHE A 21 -1.63 -50.65 11.70
N GLN A 22 -2.45 -51.46 12.36
CA GLN A 22 -3.42 -52.34 11.69
C GLN A 22 -4.80 -52.01 12.19
N SER A 23 -5.43 -51.07 11.61
CA SER A 23 -6.92 -50.84 11.48
C SER A 23 -7.28 -49.38 11.33
N ALA A 24 -6.89 -48.74 10.23
CA ALA A 24 -7.46 -47.42 9.87
C ALA A 24 -7.42 -47.21 8.35
N ARG A 25 -8.05 -48.13 7.63
CA ARG A 25 -8.61 -47.83 6.31
C ARG A 25 -10.09 -47.58 6.52
N THR A 26 -10.53 -46.33 6.30
CA THR A 26 -11.88 -45.78 6.43
C THR A 26 -12.20 -45.07 7.77
N VAL A 27 -11.73 -43.90 7.96
CA VAL A 27 -12.44 -42.80 8.68
C VAL A 27 -11.95 -41.46 8.16
N HIS A 28 -12.91 -40.60 7.85
CA HIS A 28 -12.80 -39.27 7.30
C HIS A 28 -11.79 -38.34 8.01
N THR A 29 -11.17 -37.47 7.23
CA THR A 29 -10.20 -36.37 7.58
C THR A 29 -10.69 -35.33 8.59
N ASP A 30 -11.91 -35.41 9.08
CA ASP A 30 -12.51 -34.37 9.94
C ASP A 30 -12.27 -34.53 11.45
N ARG A 31 -11.60 -35.61 11.90
CA ARG A 31 -11.35 -35.83 13.34
C ARG A 31 -9.95 -35.48 13.84
N LEU A 32 -9.01 -35.13 12.97
CA LEU A 32 -7.63 -34.80 13.38
C LEU A 32 -7.41 -33.35 13.83
N CYS A 33 -8.33 -32.44 13.49
CA CYS A 33 -8.29 -31.05 13.99
C CYS A 33 -8.89 -30.86 15.41
N LEU A 34 -9.72 -31.81 15.88
CA LEU A 34 -10.36 -31.69 17.19
C LEU A 34 -9.50 -32.22 18.34
N THR A 35 -8.51 -33.08 18.08
CA THR A 35 -7.65 -33.64 19.14
C THR A 35 -6.51 -32.71 19.56
N ALA A 36 -6.06 -31.81 18.71
CA ALA A 36 -5.03 -30.83 19.07
C ALA A 36 -5.56 -29.72 20.01
N SER A 37 -6.85 -29.36 19.88
CA SER A 37 -7.51 -28.37 20.77
C SER A 37 -7.87 -28.95 22.14
N ALA A 38 -8.13 -30.27 22.25
CA ALA A 38 -8.49 -30.92 23.50
C ALA A 38 -7.28 -31.11 24.44
N VAL A 39 -6.07 -31.28 23.92
CA VAL A 39 -4.86 -31.43 24.74
C VAL A 39 -4.42 -30.10 25.33
N ALA A 40 -4.67 -28.97 24.67
CA ALA A 40 -4.35 -27.63 25.19
C ALA A 40 -5.32 -27.19 26.31
N LEU A 41 -6.57 -27.65 26.30
CA LEU A 41 -7.58 -27.32 27.33
C LEU A 41 -7.45 -28.19 28.59
N THR A 42 -6.85 -29.37 28.51
CA THR A 42 -6.70 -30.29 29.68
C THR A 42 -5.49 -29.91 30.55
N ALA A 43 -4.52 -29.18 30.01
CA ALA A 43 -3.36 -28.69 30.77
C ALA A 43 -3.68 -27.46 31.63
N MET A 44 -4.77 -26.74 31.36
CA MET A 44 -5.18 -25.54 32.10
C MET A 44 -6.17 -25.78 33.25
N SER A 45 -6.69 -27.00 33.42
CA SER A 45 -7.74 -27.29 34.42
C SER A 45 -7.24 -27.92 35.74
N LEU A 46 -5.93 -28.05 35.97
CA LEU A 46 -5.35 -28.74 37.12
C LEU A 46 -4.81 -27.86 38.26
N SER A 47 -5.13 -26.57 38.34
CA SER A 47 -4.58 -25.68 39.40
C SER A 47 -5.61 -24.82 40.14
N LEU A 48 -6.88 -25.20 40.20
CA LEU A 48 -7.85 -24.51 41.05
C LEU A 48 -8.40 -25.44 42.14
N ARG A 49 -7.85 -25.41 43.34
CA ARG A 49 -8.49 -25.92 44.55
C ARG A 49 -9.44 -24.87 45.12
N PRO A 50 -10.64 -25.24 45.58
CA PRO A 50 -11.54 -24.28 46.19
C PRO A 50 -11.11 -23.90 47.62
N VAL A 51 -11.05 -22.59 47.88
CA VAL A 51 -10.88 -22.06 49.26
C VAL A 51 -12.27 -21.88 49.88
N ASN A 52 -12.46 -22.50 51.05
CA ASN A 52 -13.66 -22.43 51.83
C ASN A 52 -13.98 -21.00 52.29
N GLN A 53 -15.25 -20.71 52.35
CA GLN A 53 -15.86 -19.52 52.94
C GLN A 53 -15.42 -19.33 54.41
N VAL A 54 -14.88 -18.13 54.71
CA VAL A 54 -14.83 -17.62 56.11
C VAL A 54 -15.54 -16.28 56.09
N THR A 55 -16.72 -16.29 56.68
CA THR A 55 -17.46 -15.07 57.08
C THR A 55 -16.78 -14.39 58.21
N GLY A 56 -16.34 -13.17 58.02
CA GLY A 56 -15.80 -12.32 59.09
C GLY A 56 -15.85 -10.85 58.69
N HIS A 57 -16.83 -10.12 59.19
CA HIS A 57 -16.87 -8.66 59.08
C HIS A 57 -15.63 -8.08 59.74
N ARG A 58 -14.80 -7.34 59.03
CA ARG A 58 -13.82 -6.40 59.58
C ARG A 58 -14.13 -5.00 59.05
N GLU A 59 -14.42 -4.13 60.00
CA GLU A 59 -14.54 -2.69 59.81
C GLU A 59 -13.21 -2.13 59.29
N TYR A 60 -13.26 -1.32 58.23
CA TYR A 60 -12.11 -0.55 57.74
C TYR A 60 -11.96 0.73 58.59
N PRO A 61 -10.78 1.03 59.15
CA PRO A 61 -10.53 2.31 59.75
C PRO A 61 -10.43 3.42 58.71
N GLN A 62 -11.10 4.55 58.97
CA GLN A 62 -11.03 5.77 58.21
C GLN A 62 -9.58 6.27 58.15
N ARG A 63 -9.06 6.47 56.95
CA ARG A 63 -7.73 7.06 56.75
C ARG A 63 -7.79 8.58 56.99
N SER A 64 -6.96 9.05 57.87
CA SER A 64 -6.59 10.46 58.08
C SER A 64 -5.86 11.00 56.84
N PRO A 65 -5.90 12.31 56.54
CA PRO A 65 -5.21 12.87 55.39
C PRO A 65 -3.69 12.75 55.59
N ILE A 66 -3.04 12.13 54.63
CA ILE A 66 -1.58 11.95 54.56
C ILE A 66 -0.95 13.31 54.20
N SER A 67 -0.32 13.95 55.17
CA SER A 67 0.67 15.02 54.98
C SER A 67 2.06 14.38 55.00
N SER A 68 2.82 14.67 54.02
CA SER A 68 4.23 14.38 53.73
C SER A 68 4.39 13.47 52.49
N VAL A 69 4.94 14.07 51.44
CA VAL A 69 5.48 13.41 50.28
C VAL A 69 6.74 12.66 50.73
N ASP A 70 6.58 11.39 51.11
CA ASP A 70 7.71 10.46 51.19
C ASP A 70 8.26 10.28 49.79
N THR A 71 9.53 10.62 49.58
CA THR A 71 10.32 10.16 48.46
C THR A 71 10.35 8.63 48.48
N MET A 72 9.36 7.99 47.88
CA MET A 72 9.36 6.55 47.64
C MET A 72 10.67 6.21 46.91
N ASN A 73 11.50 5.35 47.51
CA ASN A 73 12.57 4.67 46.79
C ASN A 73 11.96 4.02 45.54
N GLN A 74 12.19 4.61 44.36
CA GLN A 74 11.76 4.01 43.09
C GLN A 74 12.35 2.61 43.04
N HIS A 75 11.51 1.62 42.83
CA HIS A 75 11.99 0.26 42.55
C HIS A 75 12.87 0.29 41.33
N PRO A 76 14.00 -0.44 41.26
CA PRO A 76 14.86 -0.48 40.06
C PRO A 76 14.10 -0.76 38.77
N ALA A 77 12.99 -1.51 38.83
CA ALA A 77 12.12 -1.77 37.69
C ALA A 77 11.37 -0.51 37.18
N ASP A 78 11.20 0.52 38.01
CA ASP A 78 10.53 1.78 37.64
C ASP A 78 11.49 2.74 36.90
N ALA A 79 12.80 2.40 36.86
CA ALA A 79 13.84 3.17 36.16
C ALA A 79 13.89 2.90 34.64
N HIS A 80 13.03 2.03 34.13
CA HIS A 80 12.96 1.67 32.68
C HIS A 80 11.90 2.48 31.92
N ASP A 81 11.92 3.79 32.12
CA ASP A 81 10.98 4.75 31.53
C ASP A 81 11.42 5.33 30.18
N MET A 82 12.65 5.05 29.76
CA MET A 82 13.25 5.53 28.50
C MET A 82 13.75 4.38 27.62
N ILE A 83 13.50 4.42 26.33
CA ILE A 83 14.20 3.63 25.32
C ILE A 83 15.52 4.34 25.06
N ARG A 84 16.65 3.65 25.28
CA ARG A 84 17.99 4.23 25.10
C ARG A 84 18.63 3.73 23.83
N VAL A 85 18.99 4.67 22.95
CA VAL A 85 19.70 4.39 21.70
C VAL A 85 21.08 5.03 21.80
N ARG A 86 22.14 4.27 21.49
CA ARG A 86 23.52 4.82 21.47
C ARG A 86 24.22 4.35 20.19
N GLN A 87 24.83 5.31 19.52
CA GLN A 87 25.65 5.11 18.32
C GLN A 87 24.91 4.36 17.22
N ALA A 88 23.66 4.76 16.92
CA ALA A 88 22.93 4.21 15.79
C ALA A 88 23.54 4.71 14.47
N ARG A 89 23.93 3.75 13.57
CA ARG A 89 24.61 4.02 12.29
C ARG A 89 23.88 3.40 11.09
N GLU A 90 22.63 2.96 11.29
CA GLU A 90 21.87 2.33 10.22
C GLU A 90 21.65 3.29 9.03
N ASN A 91 21.97 2.85 7.81
CA ASN A 91 21.89 3.62 6.56
C ASN A 91 22.70 4.95 6.59
N ASN A 92 21.99 6.10 6.71
CA ASN A 92 22.63 7.41 6.72
C ASN A 92 22.82 8.01 8.12
N LEU A 93 22.53 7.27 9.19
CA LEU A 93 22.72 7.74 10.56
C LEU A 93 24.21 7.86 10.91
N LYS A 94 24.58 8.89 11.66
CA LYS A 94 25.99 9.25 11.98
C LYS A 94 26.31 9.04 13.45
N GLY A 95 25.94 7.87 14.01
CA GLY A 95 26.19 7.58 15.42
C GLY A 95 25.28 8.38 16.33
N ILE A 96 23.96 8.21 16.18
CA ILE A 96 22.95 8.94 16.98
C ILE A 96 22.84 8.37 18.37
N ASP A 97 22.88 9.26 19.36
CA ASP A 97 22.55 9.02 20.76
C ASP A 97 21.25 9.74 21.10
N VAL A 98 20.21 8.99 21.55
CA VAL A 98 18.92 9.58 21.92
C VAL A 98 18.22 8.74 22.99
N ASP A 99 17.52 9.40 23.91
CA ASP A 99 16.65 8.82 24.93
C ASP A 99 15.21 9.17 24.59
N ILE A 100 14.35 8.14 24.45
CA ILE A 100 12.96 8.28 24.01
C ILE A 100 12.05 7.86 25.17
N PRO A 101 11.16 8.74 25.65
CA PRO A 101 10.31 8.42 26.79
C PRO A 101 9.26 7.36 26.43
N LYS A 102 9.13 6.34 27.29
CA LYS A 102 8.09 5.33 27.19
C LYS A 102 6.74 5.87 27.68
N ARG A 103 5.65 5.27 27.17
CA ARG A 103 4.26 5.64 27.51
C ARG A 103 3.94 7.10 27.19
N ARG A 104 4.57 7.61 26.14
CA ARG A 104 4.40 8.97 25.59
C ARG A 104 4.27 8.91 24.08
N ILE A 105 3.77 9.98 23.49
CA ILE A 105 3.81 10.20 22.04
C ILE A 105 5.14 10.88 21.74
N THR A 106 6.00 10.24 20.96
CA THR A 106 7.23 10.83 20.43
C THR A 106 7.10 11.04 18.94
N ALA A 107 7.18 12.29 18.48
CA ALA A 107 7.18 12.64 17.07
C ALA A 107 8.61 12.70 16.52
N PHE A 108 8.88 11.97 15.44
CA PHE A 108 10.15 12.02 14.72
C PHE A 108 9.99 12.91 13.50
N THR A 109 10.72 14.01 13.46
CA THR A 109 10.61 15.07 12.47
C THR A 109 11.92 15.28 11.69
N GLY A 110 11.90 16.17 10.70
CA GLY A 110 13.05 16.50 9.86
C GLY A 110 12.75 16.34 8.37
N VAL A 111 13.61 16.84 7.51
CA VAL A 111 13.45 16.79 6.05
C VAL A 111 13.36 15.36 5.51
N SER A 112 12.79 15.19 4.32
CA SER A 112 12.78 13.89 3.63
C SER A 112 14.22 13.40 3.42
N GLY A 113 14.48 12.11 3.76
CA GLY A 113 15.84 11.55 3.68
C GLY A 113 16.78 11.92 4.85
N SER A 114 16.31 12.57 5.92
CA SER A 114 17.15 12.94 7.08
C SER A 114 17.54 11.76 8.00
N GLY A 115 16.97 10.57 7.83
CA GLY A 115 17.27 9.36 8.63
C GLY A 115 16.18 8.95 9.61
N LYS A 116 15.02 9.60 9.65
CA LYS A 116 13.90 9.25 10.55
C LYS A 116 13.50 7.77 10.47
N SER A 117 13.23 7.29 9.26
CA SER A 117 12.84 5.89 9.06
C SER A 117 13.97 4.92 9.36
N SER A 118 15.24 5.31 9.18
CA SER A 118 16.41 4.51 9.57
C SER A 118 16.47 4.33 11.09
N LEU A 119 16.20 5.39 11.87
CA LEU A 119 16.19 5.33 13.33
C LEU A 119 14.97 4.55 13.85
N VAL A 120 13.77 4.91 13.39
CA VAL A 120 12.52 4.38 13.95
C VAL A 120 12.22 2.96 13.48
N PHE A 121 12.23 2.75 12.15
CA PHE A 121 11.90 1.44 11.57
C PHE A 121 13.13 0.54 11.44
N GLY A 122 14.25 1.09 10.91
CA GLY A 122 15.47 0.32 10.67
C GLY A 122 16.23 -0.07 11.94
N THR A 123 16.11 0.71 13.02
CA THR A 123 16.83 0.47 14.27
C THR A 123 15.89 -0.01 15.38
N ILE A 124 14.97 0.84 15.86
CA ILE A 124 14.15 0.57 17.06
C ILE A 124 13.14 -0.56 16.80
N ALA A 125 12.32 -0.43 15.75
CA ALA A 125 11.28 -1.42 15.44
C ALA A 125 11.90 -2.74 14.96
N ALA A 126 12.94 -2.70 14.12
CA ALA A 126 13.61 -3.89 13.60
C ALA A 126 14.23 -4.73 14.72
N GLU A 127 14.94 -4.10 15.69
CA GLU A 127 15.53 -4.82 16.82
C GLU A 127 14.46 -5.39 17.74
N SER A 128 13.40 -4.63 18.05
CA SER A 128 12.29 -5.15 18.84
C SER A 128 11.64 -6.39 18.21
N GLN A 129 11.38 -6.35 16.90
CA GLN A 129 10.82 -7.50 16.18
C GLN A 129 11.81 -8.68 16.12
N ARG A 130 13.11 -8.41 15.93
CA ARG A 130 14.15 -9.42 15.95
C ARG A 130 14.19 -10.15 17.29
N LEU A 131 14.19 -9.41 18.40
CA LEU A 131 14.20 -9.97 19.76
C LEU A 131 12.94 -10.80 20.04
N ILE A 132 11.75 -10.35 19.56
CA ILE A 132 10.52 -11.14 19.66
C ILE A 132 10.64 -12.44 18.85
N ASN A 133 11.16 -12.38 17.62
CA ASN A 133 11.35 -13.57 16.78
C ASN A 133 12.27 -14.60 17.45
N GLU A 134 13.30 -14.18 18.18
CA GLU A 134 14.19 -15.07 18.92
C GLU A 134 13.52 -15.80 20.09
N THR A 135 12.36 -15.32 20.59
CA THR A 135 11.60 -16.02 21.64
C THR A 135 10.83 -17.22 21.14
N TYR A 136 10.59 -17.33 19.83
CA TYR A 136 9.89 -18.47 19.24
C TYR A 136 10.80 -19.69 19.12
N THR A 137 10.19 -20.87 19.02
CA THR A 137 10.93 -22.12 18.75
C THR A 137 11.62 -22.07 17.40
N SER A 138 12.75 -22.77 17.23
CA SER A 138 13.52 -22.80 15.98
C SER A 138 12.66 -23.21 14.77
N PHE A 139 11.65 -24.07 14.97
CA PHE A 139 10.68 -24.43 13.94
C PHE A 139 9.86 -23.22 13.47
N ILE A 140 9.35 -22.40 14.38
CA ILE A 140 8.58 -21.19 14.03
C ILE A 140 9.50 -20.14 13.42
N GLN A 141 10.73 -19.98 13.95
CA GLN A 141 11.72 -19.05 13.40
C GLN A 141 12.05 -19.33 11.92
N THR A 142 12.01 -20.60 11.48
CA THR A 142 12.17 -20.93 10.03
C THR A 142 11.06 -20.37 9.15
N PHE A 143 9.91 -20.03 9.71
CA PHE A 143 8.77 -19.41 8.99
C PHE A 143 8.70 -17.90 9.20
N MET A 144 9.54 -17.30 10.03
CA MET A 144 9.55 -15.87 10.30
C MET A 144 10.59 -15.13 9.43
N PRO A 145 10.36 -13.87 9.04
CA PRO A 145 11.38 -13.11 8.34
C PRO A 145 12.66 -13.03 9.18
N SER A 146 13.80 -13.42 8.61
CA SER A 146 15.09 -13.18 9.26
C SER A 146 15.39 -11.68 9.16
N MET A 147 15.52 -11.04 10.31
CA MET A 147 15.89 -9.62 10.39
C MET A 147 17.36 -9.54 10.80
N PRO A 148 18.23 -8.83 10.03
CA PRO A 148 19.58 -8.58 10.47
C PRO A 148 19.56 -7.69 11.72
N ARG A 149 20.56 -7.83 12.57
CA ARG A 149 20.75 -6.91 13.70
C ARG A 149 21.10 -5.53 13.14
N PRO A 150 20.41 -4.46 13.57
CA PRO A 150 20.74 -3.10 13.13
C PRO A 150 22.14 -2.66 13.63
N ASP A 151 22.75 -1.75 12.90
CA ASP A 151 24.04 -1.15 13.29
C ASP A 151 23.83 -0.11 14.39
N VAL A 152 23.87 -0.61 15.64
CA VAL A 152 23.71 0.20 16.86
C VAL A 152 24.55 -0.43 17.97
N GLU A 153 25.25 0.40 18.78
CA GLU A 153 26.07 -0.13 19.86
C GLU A 153 25.22 -0.56 21.05
N VAL A 154 24.28 0.31 21.49
CA VAL A 154 23.39 0.03 22.61
C VAL A 154 21.95 0.36 22.24
N LEU A 155 21.04 -0.56 22.51
CA LEU A 155 19.60 -0.38 22.38
C LEU A 155 18.90 -1.10 23.53
N GLU A 156 18.40 -0.34 24.51
CA GLU A 156 17.89 -0.85 25.78
C GLU A 156 16.44 -0.46 26.04
N ASN A 157 15.78 -1.22 26.90
CA ASN A 157 14.42 -0.99 27.40
C ASN A 157 13.32 -1.05 26.33
N LEU A 158 13.53 -1.80 25.25
CA LEU A 158 12.52 -2.01 24.22
C LEU A 158 11.34 -2.78 24.77
N SER A 159 10.13 -2.37 24.39
CA SER A 159 8.92 -3.18 24.47
C SER A 159 8.57 -3.75 23.09
N ALA A 160 7.62 -4.70 23.04
CA ALA A 160 7.17 -5.29 21.78
C ALA A 160 6.70 -4.19 20.82
N ALA A 161 7.26 -4.13 19.61
CA ALA A 161 6.91 -3.14 18.62
C ALA A 161 5.87 -3.66 17.63
N ILE A 162 4.81 -2.86 17.42
CA ILE A 162 3.79 -3.04 16.40
C ILE A 162 3.96 -1.94 15.36
N VAL A 163 4.33 -2.32 14.15
CA VAL A 163 4.55 -1.40 13.03
C VAL A 163 3.26 -1.23 12.23
N VAL A 164 2.85 0.02 12.05
CA VAL A 164 1.69 0.41 11.24
C VAL A 164 2.19 1.30 10.09
N ASP A 165 2.61 0.66 9.04
CA ASP A 165 3.17 1.27 7.83
C ASP A 165 2.12 1.47 6.71
N GLN A 166 2.54 2.18 5.66
CA GLN A 166 1.73 2.43 4.46
C GLN A 166 1.83 1.30 3.42
N GLU A 167 2.50 0.19 3.72
CA GLU A 167 2.55 -0.91 2.77
C GLU A 167 1.15 -1.40 2.43
N ARG A 168 0.90 -1.56 1.13
CA ARG A 168 -0.39 -2.08 0.65
C ARG A 168 -0.63 -3.46 1.25
N MET A 169 -1.82 -3.68 1.73
CA MET A 169 -2.27 -4.99 2.18
C MET A 169 -2.20 -5.93 0.98
N GLY A 170 -1.40 -6.99 1.08
CA GLY A 170 -0.93 -7.84 -0.02
C GLY A 170 -1.93 -8.16 -1.14
N SER A 171 -1.41 -8.58 -2.28
CA SER A 171 -2.14 -8.86 -3.54
C SER A 171 -3.07 -10.08 -3.50
N ASN A 172 -3.45 -10.58 -2.31
CA ASN A 172 -4.39 -11.67 -2.20
C ASN A 172 -5.79 -11.18 -2.61
N SER A 173 -6.24 -11.61 -3.78
CA SER A 173 -7.53 -11.26 -4.37
C SER A 173 -8.75 -11.68 -3.51
N ARG A 174 -8.55 -12.57 -2.52
CA ARG A 174 -9.56 -12.98 -1.55
C ARG A 174 -9.56 -12.16 -0.26
N SER A 175 -8.62 -11.24 -0.09
CA SER A 175 -8.60 -10.35 1.08
C SER A 175 -9.52 -9.15 0.87
N THR A 176 -10.39 -8.88 1.86
CA THR A 176 -11.31 -7.75 1.88
C THR A 176 -11.13 -6.93 3.15
N VAL A 177 -11.69 -5.71 3.18
CA VAL A 177 -11.72 -4.87 4.39
C VAL A 177 -12.28 -5.66 5.59
N GLY A 178 -13.41 -6.38 5.39
CA GLY A 178 -14.03 -7.18 6.44
C GLY A 178 -13.15 -8.31 6.97
N THR A 179 -12.34 -8.96 6.11
CA THR A 179 -11.39 -10.00 6.56
C THR A 179 -10.16 -9.39 7.21
N ALA A 180 -9.74 -8.22 6.77
CA ALA A 180 -8.59 -7.52 7.30
C ALA A 180 -8.83 -6.95 8.71
N THR A 181 -10.07 -6.56 9.01
CA THR A 181 -10.50 -6.01 10.32
C THR A 181 -11.07 -7.04 11.28
N ASP A 182 -11.18 -8.30 10.86
CA ASP A 182 -11.89 -9.40 11.54
C ASP A 182 -13.40 -9.18 11.70
N ALA A 183 -13.98 -8.07 11.23
CA ALA A 183 -15.41 -7.78 11.26
C ALA A 183 -16.23 -8.86 10.53
N TYR A 184 -15.73 -9.34 9.38
CA TYR A 184 -16.37 -10.42 8.62
C TYR A 184 -16.45 -11.73 9.40
N SER A 185 -15.46 -12.03 10.24
CA SER A 185 -15.47 -13.21 11.09
C SER A 185 -16.60 -13.17 12.12
N LEU A 186 -16.81 -12.01 12.75
CA LEU A 186 -17.94 -11.79 13.69
C LEU A 186 -19.28 -11.87 12.98
N LEU A 187 -19.40 -11.27 11.79
CA LEU A 187 -20.61 -11.30 10.97
C LEU A 187 -20.97 -12.74 10.56
N ARG A 188 -20.00 -13.56 10.16
CA ARG A 188 -20.21 -14.99 9.86
C ARG A 188 -20.74 -15.77 11.07
N VAL A 189 -20.23 -15.49 12.26
CA VAL A 189 -20.72 -16.12 13.50
C VAL A 189 -22.17 -15.68 13.77
N LEU A 190 -22.50 -14.41 13.57
CA LEU A 190 -23.85 -13.88 13.72
C LEU A 190 -24.83 -14.62 12.78
N PHE A 191 -24.50 -14.70 11.48
CA PHE A 191 -25.33 -15.40 10.50
C PHE A 191 -25.46 -16.90 10.77
N SER A 192 -24.38 -17.57 11.18
CA SER A 192 -24.43 -19.00 11.49
C SER A 192 -25.41 -19.38 12.60
N ARG A 193 -25.68 -18.45 13.52
CA ARG A 193 -26.52 -18.67 14.69
C ARG A 193 -27.95 -18.18 14.53
N TYR A 194 -28.14 -17.09 13.80
CA TYR A 194 -29.40 -16.35 13.85
C TYR A 194 -30.07 -16.13 12.49
N SER A 195 -29.45 -16.50 11.36
CA SER A 195 -30.07 -16.34 10.04
C SER A 195 -31.10 -17.38 9.71
N VAL A 196 -32.11 -16.99 8.92
CA VAL A 196 -33.19 -17.88 8.44
C VAL A 196 -33.33 -17.69 6.92
N PRO A 197 -33.27 -18.79 6.11
CA PRO A 197 -32.83 -20.14 6.48
C PRO A 197 -31.34 -20.16 6.84
N SER A 198 -30.90 -21.10 7.68
CA SER A 198 -29.49 -21.25 8.00
C SER A 198 -28.74 -22.00 6.89
N ALA A 199 -27.61 -21.51 6.45
CA ALA A 199 -26.71 -22.23 5.54
C ALA A 199 -25.80 -23.25 6.27
N GLY A 200 -25.71 -23.17 7.61
CA GLY A 200 -24.87 -24.02 8.43
C GLY A 200 -23.96 -23.25 9.39
N GLY A 201 -22.82 -23.83 9.77
CA GLY A 201 -21.85 -23.19 10.64
C GLY A 201 -21.15 -21.99 9.99
N ALA A 202 -20.35 -21.23 10.76
CA ALA A 202 -19.66 -20.02 10.28
C ALA A 202 -18.79 -20.23 9.01
N GLY A 203 -18.33 -21.46 8.74
CA GLY A 203 -17.63 -21.83 7.50
C GLY A 203 -18.52 -21.77 6.26
N ALA A 204 -19.83 -22.02 6.39
CA ALA A 204 -20.78 -21.96 5.28
C ALA A 204 -21.04 -20.52 4.78
N TYR A 205 -20.64 -19.51 5.56
CA TYR A 205 -20.68 -18.10 5.21
C TYR A 205 -19.32 -17.52 4.84
N SER A 206 -18.31 -18.38 4.60
CA SER A 206 -16.95 -17.96 4.24
C SER A 206 -16.70 -18.19 2.76
N PHE A 207 -16.42 -17.14 2.02
CA PHE A 207 -16.00 -17.24 0.63
C PHE A 207 -14.57 -17.80 0.45
N ASN A 208 -13.81 -17.98 1.55
CA ASN A 208 -12.49 -18.61 1.56
C ASN A 208 -12.53 -20.13 1.82
N LEU A 209 -13.69 -20.68 2.14
CA LEU A 209 -13.90 -22.12 2.40
C LEU A 209 -14.88 -22.70 1.39
N GLY A 210 -14.59 -23.89 0.85
CA GLY A 210 -15.38 -24.49 -0.22
C GLY A 210 -16.89 -24.62 0.04
N GLN A 211 -17.32 -24.76 1.32
CA GLN A 211 -18.72 -24.84 1.68
C GLN A 211 -19.49 -23.53 1.49
N GLY A 212 -18.83 -22.40 1.69
CA GLY A 212 -19.42 -21.06 1.60
C GLY A 212 -19.08 -20.29 0.34
N ALA A 213 -18.06 -20.72 -0.40
CA ALA A 213 -17.63 -20.09 -1.64
C ALA A 213 -18.61 -20.36 -2.79
N CYS A 214 -18.78 -19.40 -3.68
CA CYS A 214 -19.48 -19.61 -4.95
C CYS A 214 -18.73 -20.68 -5.77
N PRO A 215 -19.39 -21.73 -6.25
CA PRO A 215 -18.74 -22.81 -6.97
C PRO A 215 -18.19 -22.39 -8.35
N VAL A 216 -18.71 -21.31 -8.93
CA VAL A 216 -18.30 -20.81 -10.25
C VAL A 216 -17.02 -19.98 -10.16
N CYS A 217 -16.99 -18.96 -9.29
CA CYS A 217 -15.81 -18.10 -9.12
C CYS A 217 -14.92 -18.52 -7.95
N GLU A 218 -15.17 -19.64 -7.29
CA GLU A 218 -14.40 -20.17 -6.16
C GLU A 218 -14.11 -19.14 -5.04
N GLY A 219 -15.03 -18.20 -4.84
CA GLY A 219 -14.88 -17.14 -3.85
C GLY A 219 -14.12 -15.89 -4.30
N PHE A 220 -13.74 -15.78 -5.57
CA PHE A 220 -13.10 -14.56 -6.11
C PHE A 220 -14.11 -13.41 -6.32
N GLY A 221 -15.37 -13.71 -6.57
CA GLY A 221 -16.44 -12.73 -6.84
C GLY A 221 -16.38 -12.14 -8.25
N THR A 222 -15.32 -12.37 -8.98
CA THR A 222 -15.11 -11.90 -10.34
C THR A 222 -14.73 -13.03 -11.26
N GLU A 223 -15.06 -12.90 -12.53
CA GLU A 223 -14.61 -13.76 -13.60
C GLU A 223 -13.72 -12.95 -14.56
N ALA A 224 -12.68 -13.60 -15.05
CA ALA A 224 -11.89 -13.00 -16.12
C ALA A 224 -12.72 -12.98 -17.39
N SER A 225 -13.12 -11.80 -17.82
CA SER A 225 -13.75 -11.53 -19.11
C SER A 225 -12.69 -11.01 -20.07
N ILE A 226 -12.87 -11.29 -21.34
CA ILE A 226 -12.04 -10.78 -22.42
C ILE A 226 -12.87 -9.75 -23.16
N ASP A 227 -12.31 -8.57 -23.32
CA ASP A 227 -12.90 -7.49 -24.11
C ASP A 227 -12.80 -7.89 -25.60
N LEU A 228 -13.96 -8.17 -26.18
CA LEU A 228 -14.05 -8.61 -27.58
C LEU A 228 -13.72 -7.48 -28.56
N ASP A 229 -14.01 -6.23 -28.23
CA ASP A 229 -13.75 -5.08 -29.09
C ASP A 229 -12.24 -4.75 -29.14
N GLU A 230 -11.52 -4.99 -28.05
CA GLU A 230 -10.06 -4.93 -28.01
C GLU A 230 -9.40 -6.14 -28.68
N LEU A 231 -10.05 -7.32 -28.66
CA LEU A 231 -9.53 -8.56 -29.24
C LEU A 231 -9.80 -8.69 -30.75
N LEU A 232 -10.93 -8.18 -31.25
CA LEU A 232 -11.44 -8.38 -32.60
C LEU A 232 -11.59 -7.04 -33.34
N ASP A 233 -11.50 -7.12 -34.67
CA ASP A 233 -11.91 -6.06 -35.57
C ASP A 233 -13.15 -6.54 -36.35
N TRP A 234 -14.32 -6.08 -35.93
CA TRP A 234 -15.61 -6.53 -36.40
C TRP A 234 -15.87 -6.22 -37.89
N ASP A 235 -15.18 -5.19 -38.42
CA ASP A 235 -15.34 -4.77 -39.82
C ASP A 235 -14.46 -5.55 -40.80
N LYS A 236 -13.55 -6.38 -40.30
CA LYS A 236 -12.63 -7.20 -41.09
C LYS A 236 -13.04 -8.65 -41.19
N THR A 237 -12.52 -9.33 -42.21
CA THR A 237 -12.58 -10.78 -42.34
C THR A 237 -11.40 -11.45 -41.66
N LEU A 238 -11.47 -12.77 -41.42
CA LEU A 238 -10.36 -13.50 -40.81
C LEU A 238 -9.09 -13.44 -41.70
N ASN A 239 -9.25 -13.43 -43.02
CA ASN A 239 -8.14 -13.28 -43.98
C ASN A 239 -7.52 -11.86 -43.95
N GLU A 240 -8.29 -10.83 -43.62
CA GLU A 240 -7.82 -9.45 -43.46
C GLU A 240 -7.22 -9.17 -42.07
N GLY A 241 -7.17 -10.18 -41.17
CA GLY A 241 -6.57 -10.04 -39.83
C GLY A 241 -7.53 -9.47 -38.83
N ALA A 242 -8.78 -9.91 -38.76
CA ALA A 242 -9.78 -9.53 -37.78
C ALA A 242 -9.40 -9.86 -36.32
N ILE A 243 -8.46 -10.80 -36.09
CA ILE A 243 -8.00 -11.19 -34.76
C ILE A 243 -6.75 -10.36 -34.38
N LYS A 244 -6.87 -9.47 -33.40
CA LYS A 244 -5.78 -8.60 -32.93
C LYS A 244 -4.83 -9.31 -31.94
N ALA A 245 -4.97 -10.63 -31.72
CA ALA A 245 -4.15 -11.39 -30.75
C ALA A 245 -2.74 -11.66 -31.31
N PRO A 246 -1.69 -11.60 -30.50
CA PRO A 246 -0.35 -12.00 -30.90
C PRO A 246 -0.30 -13.44 -31.41
N ASN A 247 0.45 -13.70 -32.46
CA ASN A 247 0.59 -15.00 -33.14
C ASN A 247 -0.66 -15.54 -33.86
N PHE A 248 -1.73 -14.74 -34.01
CA PHE A 248 -2.94 -15.07 -34.77
C PHE A 248 -3.05 -14.27 -36.12
N ALA A 249 -1.95 -13.79 -36.64
CA ALA A 249 -1.95 -13.18 -37.98
C ALA A 249 -2.39 -14.18 -39.04
N PRO A 250 -3.07 -13.74 -40.11
CA PRO A 250 -3.48 -14.60 -41.23
C PRO A 250 -2.34 -15.47 -41.74
N GLY A 251 -2.56 -16.78 -41.83
CA GLY A 251 -1.54 -17.74 -42.24
C GLY A 251 -0.58 -18.20 -41.16
N ALA A 252 -0.60 -17.59 -39.96
CA ALA A 252 0.18 -18.07 -38.81
C ALA A 252 -0.34 -19.43 -38.32
N TRP A 253 0.53 -20.22 -37.71
CA TRP A 253 0.21 -21.58 -37.25
C TRP A 253 -1.01 -21.65 -36.32
N LEU A 254 -1.13 -20.71 -35.36
CA LEU A 254 -2.27 -20.64 -34.43
C LEU A 254 -3.57 -20.25 -35.17
N TRP A 255 -3.49 -19.35 -36.12
CA TRP A 255 -4.61 -18.96 -36.95
C TRP A 255 -5.10 -20.14 -37.82
N GLN A 256 -4.17 -20.89 -38.46
CA GLN A 256 -4.51 -22.06 -39.29
C GLN A 256 -5.18 -23.18 -38.45
N THR A 257 -4.67 -23.46 -37.26
CA THR A 257 -5.25 -24.47 -36.35
C THR A 257 -6.64 -24.07 -35.85
N LEU A 258 -6.85 -22.79 -35.54
CA LEU A 258 -8.13 -22.25 -35.08
C LEU A 258 -9.15 -22.33 -36.22
N THR A 259 -8.86 -21.78 -37.40
CA THR A 259 -9.81 -21.69 -38.52
C THR A 259 -10.17 -23.05 -39.09
N ALA A 260 -9.20 -23.96 -39.23
CA ALA A 260 -9.44 -25.32 -39.67
C ALA A 260 -10.22 -26.16 -38.66
N GLY A 261 -10.03 -25.91 -37.35
CA GLY A 261 -10.73 -26.65 -36.31
C GLY A 261 -12.16 -26.18 -36.03
N THR A 262 -12.42 -24.90 -36.26
CA THR A 262 -13.76 -24.30 -36.02
C THR A 262 -14.64 -24.27 -37.28
N GLU A 263 -14.07 -24.58 -38.44
CA GLU A 263 -14.78 -24.66 -39.74
C GLU A 263 -15.57 -23.38 -40.05
N VAL A 264 -14.92 -22.21 -39.89
CA VAL A 264 -15.54 -20.90 -40.11
C VAL A 264 -15.21 -20.34 -41.50
N GLU A 265 -16.10 -19.52 -42.04
CA GLU A 265 -15.88 -18.83 -43.30
C GLU A 265 -14.85 -17.70 -43.14
N LEU A 266 -13.79 -17.75 -43.97
CA LEU A 266 -12.63 -16.88 -43.80
C LEU A 266 -12.81 -15.48 -44.38
N ASP A 267 -13.68 -15.36 -45.39
CA ASP A 267 -13.90 -14.14 -46.16
C ASP A 267 -15.19 -13.38 -45.77
N LEU A 268 -15.88 -13.86 -44.71
CA LEU A 268 -17.01 -13.18 -44.11
C LEU A 268 -16.52 -12.24 -43.02
N ARG A 269 -17.03 -10.99 -42.96
CA ARG A 269 -16.72 -10.05 -41.89
C ARG A 269 -17.27 -10.58 -40.56
N LEU A 270 -16.55 -10.37 -39.48
CA LEU A 270 -16.96 -10.89 -38.14
C LEU A 270 -18.37 -10.41 -37.75
N LYS A 271 -18.70 -9.14 -38.02
CA LYS A 271 -20.04 -8.59 -37.72
C LYS A 271 -21.18 -9.24 -38.51
N ASP A 272 -20.89 -9.82 -39.67
CA ASP A 272 -21.87 -10.46 -40.55
C ASP A 272 -21.94 -11.99 -40.31
N MET A 273 -21.08 -12.54 -39.46
CA MET A 273 -21.07 -13.96 -39.09
C MET A 273 -22.34 -14.35 -38.33
N PRO A 274 -22.95 -15.51 -38.65
CA PRO A 274 -23.99 -16.09 -37.83
C PRO A 274 -23.47 -16.36 -36.40
N GLN A 275 -24.31 -16.10 -35.37
CA GLN A 275 -23.92 -16.23 -33.95
C GLN A 275 -23.33 -17.61 -33.63
N GLU A 276 -23.90 -18.67 -34.19
CA GLU A 276 -23.41 -20.05 -34.02
C GLU A 276 -21.97 -20.26 -34.53
N MET A 277 -21.64 -19.62 -35.67
CA MET A 277 -20.29 -19.65 -36.23
C MET A 277 -19.31 -18.84 -35.41
N LEU A 278 -19.75 -17.66 -34.93
CA LEU A 278 -18.96 -16.81 -34.04
C LEU A 278 -18.70 -17.50 -32.68
N ASP A 279 -19.72 -18.17 -32.14
CA ASP A 279 -19.57 -18.93 -30.88
C ASP A 279 -18.58 -20.10 -31.04
N ARG A 280 -18.58 -20.79 -32.19
CA ARG A 280 -17.56 -21.82 -32.48
C ARG A 280 -16.17 -21.22 -32.60
N LEU A 281 -16.02 -20.11 -33.27
CA LEU A 281 -14.73 -19.41 -33.39
C LEU A 281 -14.18 -19.02 -32.02
N LEU A 282 -15.04 -18.51 -31.12
CA LEU A 282 -14.64 -17.95 -29.84
C LEU A 282 -14.53 -18.99 -28.72
N TYR A 283 -15.47 -19.94 -28.63
CA TYR A 283 -15.67 -20.77 -27.44
C TYR A 283 -15.58 -22.29 -27.72
N ALA A 284 -15.23 -22.75 -28.95
CA ALA A 284 -15.10 -24.18 -29.19
C ALA A 284 -14.25 -24.86 -28.11
N GLU A 285 -14.74 -26.04 -27.66
CA GLU A 285 -13.99 -26.90 -26.72
C GLU A 285 -12.73 -27.48 -27.40
N ASP A 286 -11.83 -28.03 -26.59
CA ASP A 286 -10.60 -28.64 -27.08
C ASP A 286 -10.89 -29.80 -28.03
N GLY A 287 -10.36 -29.75 -29.21
CA GLY A 287 -10.56 -30.75 -30.26
C GLY A 287 -9.27 -31.09 -31.02
N LYS A 288 -9.39 -32.02 -31.99
CA LYS A 288 -8.28 -32.36 -32.90
C LYS A 288 -8.69 -32.12 -34.35
N VAL A 289 -7.80 -31.49 -35.09
CA VAL A 289 -7.96 -31.24 -36.55
C VAL A 289 -6.74 -31.78 -37.29
N LYS A 290 -6.94 -32.32 -38.48
CA LYS A 290 -5.85 -32.71 -39.38
C LYS A 290 -5.41 -31.49 -40.19
N LEU A 291 -4.16 -31.06 -39.96
CA LEU A 291 -3.54 -29.99 -40.75
C LEU A 291 -2.25 -30.53 -41.37
N ASN A 292 -2.11 -30.44 -42.71
CA ASN A 292 -0.94 -30.92 -43.44
C ASN A 292 -0.55 -32.39 -43.12
N GLY A 293 -1.56 -33.26 -42.86
CA GLY A 293 -1.35 -34.67 -42.57
C GLY A 293 -1.08 -35.01 -41.12
N ALA A 294 -0.85 -34.00 -40.23
CA ALA A 294 -0.62 -34.16 -38.80
C ALA A 294 -1.88 -33.86 -37.98
N ASN A 295 -2.10 -34.63 -36.90
CA ASN A 295 -3.17 -34.35 -35.93
C ASN A 295 -2.76 -33.20 -35.01
N MET A 296 -3.45 -32.08 -35.09
CA MET A 296 -3.21 -30.88 -34.31
C MET A 296 -4.35 -30.65 -33.31
N SER A 297 -4.04 -30.12 -32.10
CA SER A 297 -5.07 -29.71 -31.15
C SER A 297 -5.54 -28.30 -31.46
N TYR A 298 -6.84 -28.07 -31.40
CA TYR A 298 -7.44 -26.75 -31.50
C TYR A 298 -8.39 -26.50 -30.35
N SER A 299 -8.68 -25.25 -30.07
CA SER A 299 -9.75 -24.76 -29.20
C SER A 299 -10.17 -23.38 -29.66
N GLY A 300 -11.34 -22.93 -29.25
CA GLY A 300 -11.84 -21.60 -29.57
C GLY A 300 -10.87 -20.49 -29.08
N LEU A 301 -10.91 -19.34 -29.71
CA LEU A 301 -9.98 -18.25 -29.47
C LEU A 301 -9.93 -17.85 -27.99
N ILE A 302 -11.09 -17.60 -27.37
CA ILE A 302 -11.21 -17.22 -25.95
C ILE A 302 -10.77 -18.37 -25.03
N THR A 303 -11.21 -19.60 -25.31
CA THR A 303 -10.82 -20.80 -24.56
C THR A 303 -9.30 -20.94 -24.53
N ARG A 304 -8.65 -20.73 -25.67
CA ARG A 304 -7.20 -20.82 -25.80
C ARG A 304 -6.45 -19.68 -25.09
N ILE A 305 -6.95 -18.45 -25.18
CA ILE A 305 -6.36 -17.30 -24.49
C ILE A 305 -6.46 -17.51 -22.97
N LYS A 306 -7.63 -17.90 -22.45
CA LYS A 306 -7.83 -18.17 -21.04
C LYS A 306 -6.90 -19.28 -20.55
N SER A 307 -6.84 -20.42 -21.23
CA SER A 307 -6.02 -21.56 -20.80
C SER A 307 -4.52 -21.27 -20.84
N ASN A 308 -4.02 -20.60 -21.89
CA ASN A 308 -2.59 -20.40 -22.09
C ASN A 308 -2.03 -19.22 -21.28
N TYR A 309 -2.80 -18.16 -21.04
CA TYR A 309 -2.28 -16.90 -20.53
C TYR A 309 -2.91 -16.47 -19.20
N ILE A 310 -4.20 -16.77 -18.94
CA ILE A 310 -4.90 -16.30 -17.75
C ILE A 310 -4.90 -17.37 -16.65
N LEU A 311 -5.27 -18.60 -16.98
CA LEU A 311 -5.42 -19.71 -16.03
C LEU A 311 -4.14 -20.55 -15.87
N SER A 312 -3.16 -20.39 -16.72
CA SER A 312 -1.95 -21.24 -16.76
C SER A 312 -1.07 -21.12 -15.52
N GLY A 313 -1.19 -20.06 -14.71
CA GLY A 313 -0.30 -19.74 -13.59
C GLY A 313 1.18 -19.54 -13.95
N ARG A 314 1.51 -19.57 -15.27
CA ARG A 314 2.89 -19.39 -15.75
C ARG A 314 3.23 -17.92 -15.90
N GLU A 315 4.41 -17.53 -15.45
CA GLU A 315 4.93 -16.17 -15.68
C GLU A 315 5.14 -15.92 -17.17
N ILE A 316 4.44 -14.92 -17.70
CA ILE A 316 4.56 -14.51 -19.09
C ILE A 316 5.83 -13.67 -19.23
N LYS A 317 6.88 -14.24 -19.83
CA LYS A 317 8.20 -13.60 -19.97
C LYS A 317 8.23 -12.44 -20.98
N GLN A 318 7.36 -12.45 -21.98
CA GLN A 318 7.33 -11.48 -23.07
C GLN A 318 6.51 -10.25 -22.69
N ALA A 319 7.14 -9.08 -22.62
CA ALA A 319 6.53 -7.83 -22.18
C ALA A 319 5.30 -7.44 -23.03
N HIS A 320 5.41 -7.50 -24.37
CA HIS A 320 4.33 -7.14 -25.27
C HIS A 320 3.08 -8.05 -25.15
N ILE A 321 3.26 -9.33 -24.75
CA ILE A 321 2.13 -10.25 -24.52
C ILE A 321 1.46 -9.89 -23.19
N ARG A 322 2.24 -9.55 -22.14
CA ARG A 322 1.66 -9.10 -20.87
C ARG A 322 0.82 -7.83 -21.03
N GLU A 323 1.38 -6.83 -21.71
CA GLU A 323 0.69 -5.56 -21.99
C GLU A 323 -0.59 -5.77 -22.82
N TRP A 324 -0.53 -6.68 -23.79
CA TRP A 324 -1.70 -7.04 -24.58
C TRP A 324 -2.77 -7.74 -23.72
N ILE A 325 -2.40 -8.71 -22.85
CA ILE A 325 -3.34 -9.39 -21.97
C ILE A 325 -3.94 -8.41 -20.95
N GLU A 326 -3.12 -7.52 -20.37
CA GLU A 326 -3.61 -6.47 -19.46
C GLU A 326 -4.66 -5.57 -20.14
N ARG A 327 -4.51 -5.30 -21.42
CA ARG A 327 -5.45 -4.50 -22.20
C ARG A 327 -6.76 -5.22 -22.53
N ILE A 328 -6.69 -6.50 -22.93
CA ILE A 328 -7.88 -7.28 -23.30
C ILE A 328 -8.59 -7.93 -22.11
N SER A 329 -7.91 -8.09 -20.96
CA SER A 329 -8.51 -8.73 -19.79
C SER A 329 -9.29 -7.72 -18.99
N THR A 330 -10.61 -7.89 -18.95
CA THR A 330 -11.50 -7.18 -18.06
C THR A 330 -11.96 -8.14 -16.95
N THR A 331 -12.17 -7.63 -15.75
CA THR A 331 -12.78 -8.38 -14.68
C THR A 331 -14.24 -7.97 -14.56
N ALA A 332 -15.15 -8.90 -14.79
CA ALA A 332 -16.57 -8.69 -14.57
C ALA A 332 -17.01 -9.37 -13.26
N PRO A 333 -18.05 -8.86 -12.56
CA PRO A 333 -18.66 -9.58 -11.47
C PRO A 333 -19.12 -10.97 -11.92
N CYS A 334 -18.87 -12.00 -11.10
CA CYS A 334 -19.30 -13.36 -11.42
C CYS A 334 -20.81 -13.41 -11.59
N ALA A 335 -21.30 -13.87 -12.75
CA ALA A 335 -22.73 -13.93 -13.09
C ALA A 335 -23.52 -14.81 -12.10
N ALA A 336 -22.92 -15.89 -11.60
CA ALA A 336 -23.60 -16.83 -10.68
C ALA A 336 -23.83 -16.27 -9.28
N CYS A 337 -22.91 -15.44 -8.75
CA CYS A 337 -23.04 -14.88 -7.40
C CYS A 337 -23.24 -13.37 -7.37
N GLY A 338 -23.28 -12.68 -8.51
CA GLY A 338 -23.43 -11.23 -8.58
C GLY A 338 -22.31 -10.45 -7.88
N GLY A 339 -21.10 -11.03 -7.82
CA GLY A 339 -19.96 -10.42 -7.12
C GLY A 339 -19.86 -10.76 -5.62
N SER A 340 -20.90 -11.33 -4.99
CA SER A 340 -20.94 -11.59 -3.55
C SER A 340 -19.93 -12.64 -3.04
N ARG A 341 -19.29 -13.41 -3.92
CA ARG A 341 -18.31 -14.48 -3.63
C ARG A 341 -18.89 -15.72 -2.95
N LEU A 342 -20.16 -15.69 -2.54
CA LEU A 342 -20.81 -16.68 -1.68
C LEU A 342 -21.65 -17.67 -2.47
N SER A 343 -21.77 -18.87 -1.91
CA SER A 343 -22.69 -19.91 -2.39
C SER A 343 -24.14 -19.46 -2.32
N GLU A 344 -25.02 -20.09 -3.10
CA GLU A 344 -26.45 -19.78 -3.13
C GLU A 344 -27.11 -19.94 -1.75
N LYS A 345 -26.75 -20.98 -1.00
CA LYS A 345 -27.26 -21.21 0.36
C LYS A 345 -26.89 -20.08 1.32
N ALA A 346 -25.66 -19.60 1.25
CA ALA A 346 -25.20 -18.48 2.10
C ALA A 346 -25.92 -17.18 1.72
N ARG A 347 -26.18 -16.93 0.43
CA ARG A 347 -26.91 -15.76 -0.05
C ARG A 347 -28.39 -15.77 0.29
N ALA A 348 -28.99 -16.97 0.36
CA ALA A 348 -30.41 -17.10 0.73
C ALA A 348 -30.68 -16.86 2.23
N SER A 349 -29.63 -16.88 3.07
CA SER A 349 -29.74 -16.68 4.52
C SER A 349 -29.89 -15.22 4.88
N GLN A 350 -30.85 -14.87 5.76
CA GLN A 350 -31.17 -13.48 6.11
C GLN A 350 -31.33 -13.29 7.63
N ILE A 351 -30.98 -12.08 8.08
CA ILE A 351 -31.30 -11.52 9.39
C ILE A 351 -32.02 -10.19 9.14
N ASN A 352 -33.22 -10.00 9.69
CA ASN A 352 -34.06 -8.82 9.43
C ASN A 352 -34.20 -8.50 7.93
N SER A 353 -34.42 -9.49 7.09
CA SER A 353 -34.55 -9.39 5.62
C SER A 353 -33.27 -8.99 4.87
N LEU A 354 -32.13 -8.89 5.54
CA LEU A 354 -30.81 -8.60 4.94
C LEU A 354 -29.95 -9.85 4.89
N GLY A 355 -29.38 -10.14 3.72
CA GLY A 355 -28.39 -11.19 3.55
C GLY A 355 -27.00 -10.73 4.01
N ILE A 356 -26.08 -11.69 4.24
CA ILE A 356 -24.71 -11.37 4.61
C ILE A 356 -24.00 -10.57 3.50
N ALA A 357 -24.33 -10.84 2.23
CA ALA A 357 -23.81 -10.10 1.08
C ALA A 357 -24.28 -8.63 1.11
N ASP A 358 -25.56 -8.39 1.41
CA ASP A 358 -26.13 -7.04 1.50
C ASP A 358 -25.44 -6.25 2.61
N MET A 359 -25.29 -6.88 3.81
CA MET A 359 -24.61 -6.23 4.94
C MET A 359 -23.11 -5.94 4.65
N THR A 360 -22.44 -6.81 3.91
CA THR A 360 -21.01 -6.56 3.59
C THR A 360 -20.81 -5.53 2.48
N ALA A 361 -21.81 -5.32 1.63
CA ALA A 361 -21.78 -4.31 0.56
C ALA A 361 -22.17 -2.91 1.03
N MET A 362 -22.87 -2.78 2.16
CA MET A 362 -23.20 -1.50 2.79
C MET A 362 -21.96 -0.73 3.19
N GLN A 363 -22.05 0.60 3.24
CA GLN A 363 -21.04 1.40 3.93
C GLN A 363 -21.01 1.04 5.42
N VAL A 364 -19.81 1.06 6.01
CA VAL A 364 -19.63 0.70 7.42
C VAL A 364 -20.50 1.56 8.35
N SER A 365 -20.66 2.87 8.04
CA SER A 365 -21.56 3.76 8.79
C SER A 365 -23.01 3.27 8.77
N GLU A 366 -23.52 2.89 7.61
CA GLU A 366 -24.88 2.35 7.45
C GLU A 366 -25.03 0.99 8.15
N LEU A 367 -24.00 0.15 8.05
CA LEU A 367 -24.01 -1.18 8.71
C LEU A 367 -24.08 -1.06 10.24
N VAL A 368 -23.44 -0.04 10.84
CA VAL A 368 -23.58 0.23 12.30
C VAL A 368 -25.04 0.49 12.65
N ASP A 369 -25.74 1.31 11.86
CA ASP A 369 -27.15 1.66 12.10
C ASP A 369 -28.06 0.44 11.89
N GLU A 370 -27.78 -0.41 10.90
CA GLU A 370 -28.56 -1.64 10.65
C GLU A 370 -28.37 -2.68 11.78
N LEU A 371 -27.14 -2.83 12.31
CA LEU A 371 -26.87 -3.71 13.44
C LEU A 371 -27.62 -3.28 14.72
N ALA A 372 -27.77 -1.98 14.94
CA ALA A 372 -28.49 -1.44 16.07
C ALA A 372 -30.01 -1.80 16.06
N LYS A 373 -30.57 -2.11 14.85
CA LYS A 373 -31.96 -2.53 14.68
C LYS A 373 -32.20 -4.02 15.00
N ILE A 374 -31.13 -4.82 15.17
CA ILE A 374 -31.25 -6.25 15.44
C ILE A 374 -31.56 -6.48 16.92
N GLN A 375 -32.83 -6.89 17.22
CA GLN A 375 -33.30 -7.13 18.57
C GLN A 375 -33.30 -8.63 18.91
N ILE A 376 -32.14 -9.23 18.98
CA ILE A 376 -31.96 -10.64 19.38
C ILE A 376 -31.15 -10.65 20.68
N ALA A 377 -31.79 -10.95 21.82
CA ALA A 377 -31.16 -10.85 23.15
C ALA A 377 -29.85 -11.66 23.25
N ASP A 378 -29.85 -12.92 22.76
CA ASP A 378 -28.67 -13.79 22.80
C ASP A 378 -27.55 -13.35 21.86
N ALA A 379 -27.85 -12.50 20.87
CA ALA A 379 -26.84 -11.95 19.96
C ALA A 379 -26.19 -10.64 20.47
N ALA A 380 -26.75 -10.03 21.51
CA ALA A 380 -26.33 -8.70 21.98
C ALA A 380 -24.79 -8.58 22.24
N PRO A 381 -24.09 -9.53 22.90
CA PRO A 381 -22.63 -9.41 23.08
C PRO A 381 -21.85 -9.48 21.76
N LEU A 382 -22.31 -10.29 20.79
CA LEU A 382 -21.67 -10.44 19.48
C LEU A 382 -21.87 -9.17 18.64
N ILE A 383 -23.10 -8.62 18.66
CA ILE A 383 -23.44 -7.36 17.98
C ILE A 383 -22.63 -6.22 18.58
N ALA A 384 -22.51 -6.14 19.91
CA ALA A 384 -21.71 -5.11 20.57
C ALA A 384 -20.24 -5.16 20.15
N ASN A 385 -19.64 -6.34 20.08
CA ASN A 385 -18.26 -6.52 19.61
C ASN A 385 -18.09 -6.12 18.13
N LEU A 386 -19.02 -6.54 17.26
CA LEU A 386 -18.99 -6.16 15.86
C LEU A 386 -19.16 -4.64 15.69
N SER A 387 -20.14 -4.05 16.39
CA SER A 387 -20.39 -2.61 16.35
C SER A 387 -19.18 -1.80 16.86
N ALA A 388 -18.45 -2.27 17.88
CA ALA A 388 -17.24 -1.62 18.37
C ALA A 388 -16.14 -1.56 17.29
N VAL A 389 -15.92 -2.67 16.55
CA VAL A 389 -14.97 -2.70 15.42
C VAL A 389 -15.40 -1.71 14.32
N LEU A 390 -16.67 -1.72 13.95
CA LEU A 390 -17.20 -0.86 12.88
C LEU A 390 -17.20 0.62 13.30
N THR A 391 -17.54 0.94 14.56
CA THR A 391 -17.45 2.30 15.10
C THR A 391 -16.01 2.82 15.05
N SER A 392 -15.03 1.99 15.40
CA SER A 392 -13.61 2.36 15.26
C SER A 392 -13.23 2.65 13.80
N MET A 393 -13.86 1.95 12.82
CA MET A 393 -13.68 2.30 11.40
C MET A 393 -14.25 3.68 11.07
N VAL A 394 -15.45 4.00 11.56
CA VAL A 394 -16.08 5.32 11.36
C VAL A 394 -15.24 6.42 12.00
N GLU A 395 -14.74 6.21 13.22
CA GLU A 395 -13.86 7.16 13.93
C GLU A 395 -12.56 7.41 13.18
N LEU A 396 -12.01 6.41 12.47
CA LEU A 396 -10.84 6.53 11.60
C LEU A 396 -11.15 7.19 10.24
N GLY A 397 -12.37 7.65 10.00
CA GLY A 397 -12.77 8.23 8.72
C GLY A 397 -12.88 7.20 7.61
N LEU A 398 -13.15 5.93 7.93
CA LEU A 398 -13.33 4.82 6.99
C LEU A 398 -14.80 4.37 6.89
N GLY A 399 -15.74 5.15 7.41
CA GLY A 399 -17.17 4.85 7.43
C GLY A 399 -17.78 4.64 6.02
N TYR A 400 -17.19 5.24 5.01
CA TYR A 400 -17.59 5.11 3.60
C TYR A 400 -17.14 3.80 2.93
N LEU A 401 -16.25 3.03 3.53
CA LEU A 401 -15.82 1.75 3.00
C LEU A 401 -16.90 0.69 3.22
N SER A 402 -16.95 -0.30 2.34
CA SER A 402 -17.71 -1.54 2.55
C SER A 402 -16.79 -2.69 2.99
N LEU A 403 -17.36 -3.67 3.71
CA LEU A 403 -16.59 -4.81 4.20
C LEU A 403 -16.15 -5.77 3.09
N ASP A 404 -16.84 -5.79 1.96
CA ASP A 404 -16.55 -6.62 0.79
C ASP A 404 -15.48 -6.00 -0.12
N ARG A 405 -15.13 -4.71 0.07
CA ARG A 405 -14.13 -4.02 -0.75
C ARG A 405 -12.79 -4.77 -0.69
N PRO A 406 -12.21 -5.13 -1.85
CA PRO A 406 -10.91 -5.82 -1.89
C PRO A 406 -9.80 -4.98 -1.24
N SER A 407 -9.03 -5.57 -0.32
CA SER A 407 -7.95 -4.85 0.39
C SER A 407 -6.85 -4.30 -0.53
N GLY A 408 -6.62 -4.94 -1.68
CA GLY A 408 -5.65 -4.48 -2.68
C GLY A 408 -6.07 -3.19 -3.43
N THR A 409 -7.34 -2.76 -3.32
CA THR A 409 -7.86 -1.52 -3.94
C THR A 409 -7.77 -0.31 -3.01
N LEU A 410 -7.33 -0.52 -1.77
CA LEU A 410 -7.17 0.55 -0.79
C LEU A 410 -5.97 1.44 -1.14
N SER A 411 -6.11 2.74 -0.93
CA SER A 411 -4.97 3.66 -0.92
C SER A 411 -4.01 3.32 0.23
N GLY A 412 -2.78 3.83 0.19
CA GLY A 412 -1.80 3.60 1.28
C GLY A 412 -2.33 4.04 2.64
N GLY A 413 -2.93 5.21 2.72
CA GLY A 413 -3.51 5.72 3.96
C GLY A 413 -4.77 4.95 4.43
N GLU A 414 -5.66 4.50 3.51
CA GLU A 414 -6.78 3.62 3.87
C GLU A 414 -6.27 2.27 4.42
N ALA A 415 -5.28 1.66 3.76
CA ALA A 415 -4.70 0.38 4.19
C ALA A 415 -4.05 0.50 5.59
N GLN A 416 -3.33 1.58 5.84
CA GLN A 416 -2.73 1.87 7.14
C GLN A 416 -3.79 2.01 8.24
N ARG A 417 -4.86 2.78 7.99
CA ARG A 417 -5.96 2.94 8.96
C ARG A 417 -6.70 1.62 9.21
N VAL A 418 -6.93 0.80 8.18
CA VAL A 418 -7.50 -0.54 8.34
C VAL A 418 -6.61 -1.44 9.22
N LYS A 419 -5.28 -1.35 9.09
CA LYS A 419 -4.35 -2.07 9.99
C LYS A 419 -4.49 -1.61 11.45
N MET A 420 -4.74 -0.32 11.71
CA MET A 420 -4.90 0.22 13.06
C MET A 420 -6.11 -0.35 13.81
N ILE A 421 -7.20 -0.67 13.11
CA ILE A 421 -8.47 -1.11 13.73
C ILE A 421 -8.26 -2.28 14.67
N ARG A 422 -7.46 -3.27 14.29
CA ARG A 422 -7.15 -4.44 15.14
C ARG A 422 -6.50 -4.08 16.47
N HIS A 423 -5.76 -2.97 16.52
CA HIS A 423 -4.98 -2.58 17.68
C HIS A 423 -5.76 -1.66 18.62
N LEU A 424 -6.76 -0.92 18.11
CA LEU A 424 -7.58 -0.02 18.91
C LEU A 424 -8.40 -0.74 19.97
N GLY A 425 -8.93 -1.94 19.65
CA GLY A 425 -9.65 -2.82 20.57
C GLY A 425 -8.76 -3.65 21.50
N SER A 426 -7.42 -3.60 21.35
CA SER A 426 -6.49 -4.40 22.14
C SER A 426 -6.46 -3.97 23.61
N ALA A 427 -6.44 -4.97 24.50
CA ALA A 427 -6.22 -4.77 25.94
C ALA A 427 -4.72 -4.75 26.31
N LEU A 428 -3.81 -4.84 25.32
CA LEU A 428 -2.37 -4.79 25.56
C LEU A 428 -1.96 -3.40 26.03
N SER A 429 -1.06 -3.36 26.99
CA SER A 429 -0.39 -2.17 27.51
C SER A 429 1.13 -2.37 27.49
N ASP A 430 1.88 -1.29 27.60
CA ASP A 430 3.35 -1.28 27.52
C ASP A 430 3.91 -1.81 26.17
N VAL A 431 3.14 -1.63 25.10
CA VAL A 431 3.54 -1.94 23.71
C VAL A 431 4.05 -0.67 23.06
N THR A 432 5.02 -0.78 22.14
CA THR A 432 5.49 0.32 21.29
C THR A 432 4.77 0.29 19.96
N TYR A 433 3.88 1.24 19.70
CA TYR A 433 3.27 1.44 18.39
C TYR A 433 4.14 2.37 17.56
N VAL A 434 4.43 1.98 16.32
CA VAL A 434 5.28 2.72 15.39
C VAL A 434 4.48 3.07 14.14
N PHE A 435 4.26 4.36 13.91
CA PHE A 435 3.46 4.87 12.78
C PHE A 435 4.32 5.60 11.77
N ASP A 436 4.09 5.31 10.48
CA ASP A 436 4.71 6.00 9.35
C ASP A 436 3.70 6.95 8.71
N GLU A 437 3.84 8.25 8.97
CA GLU A 437 2.98 9.31 8.43
C GLU A 437 1.47 8.97 8.49
N PRO A 438 0.87 8.74 9.68
CA PRO A 438 -0.51 8.24 9.80
C PRO A 438 -1.56 9.21 9.25
N THR A 439 -1.19 10.43 8.92
CA THR A 439 -2.08 11.47 8.39
C THR A 439 -2.01 11.63 6.87
N VAL A 440 -1.30 10.74 6.16
CA VAL A 440 -1.25 10.74 4.69
C VAL A 440 -2.65 10.59 4.09
N GLY A 441 -3.00 11.44 3.12
CA GLY A 441 -4.29 11.43 2.44
C GLY A 441 -5.47 11.85 3.33
N LEU A 442 -5.22 12.40 4.52
CA LEU A 442 -6.26 12.91 5.41
C LEU A 442 -6.52 14.39 5.21
N HIS A 443 -7.82 14.72 5.13
CA HIS A 443 -8.28 16.09 5.26
C HIS A 443 -8.02 16.61 6.70
N PRO A 444 -7.77 17.91 6.91
CA PRO A 444 -7.54 18.49 8.25
C PRO A 444 -8.59 18.11 9.29
N HIS A 445 -9.84 17.98 8.90
CA HIS A 445 -10.92 17.50 9.78
C HIS A 445 -10.66 16.09 10.32
N ASP A 446 -10.12 15.18 9.50
CA ASP A 446 -9.87 13.79 9.89
C ASP A 446 -8.57 13.65 10.70
N ILE A 447 -7.64 14.60 10.57
CA ILE A 447 -6.39 14.63 11.39
C ILE A 447 -6.72 14.78 12.87
N GLN A 448 -7.72 15.56 13.24
CA GLN A 448 -8.13 15.72 14.65
C GLN A 448 -8.60 14.38 15.25
N ARG A 449 -9.35 13.58 14.48
CA ARG A 449 -9.78 12.24 14.89
C ARG A 449 -8.58 11.30 15.06
N MET A 450 -7.63 11.34 14.12
CA MET A 450 -6.38 10.57 14.21
C MET A 450 -5.59 10.93 15.47
N ASN A 451 -5.46 12.21 15.78
CA ASN A 451 -4.79 12.70 16.98
C ASN A 451 -5.43 12.15 18.26
N GLY A 452 -6.78 12.13 18.31
CA GLY A 452 -7.52 11.51 19.42
C GLY A 452 -7.20 10.04 19.59
N LEU A 453 -7.06 9.29 18.49
CA LEU A 453 -6.70 7.86 18.53
C LEU A 453 -5.27 7.62 19.01
N LEU A 454 -4.31 8.41 18.57
CA LEU A 454 -2.91 8.33 19.05
C LEU A 454 -2.84 8.62 20.54
N ALA A 455 -3.56 9.64 21.03
CA ALA A 455 -3.69 9.96 22.43
C ALA A 455 -4.32 8.80 23.24
N ASN A 456 -5.39 8.19 22.73
CA ASN A 456 -6.03 7.03 23.36
C ASN A 456 -5.09 5.83 23.49
N LEU A 457 -4.24 5.56 22.47
CA LEU A 457 -3.24 4.50 22.54
C LEU A 457 -2.20 4.79 23.64
N ARG A 458 -1.71 6.04 23.74
CA ARG A 458 -0.80 6.49 24.81
C ARG A 458 -1.46 6.34 26.18
N ASP A 459 -2.71 6.81 26.33
CA ASP A 459 -3.42 6.85 27.61
C ASP A 459 -3.75 5.43 28.12
N LYS A 460 -3.76 4.42 27.26
CA LYS A 460 -3.78 3.00 27.62
C LYS A 460 -2.42 2.49 28.17
N GLY A 461 -1.42 3.35 28.30
CA GLY A 461 -0.08 3.00 28.82
C GLY A 461 0.88 2.48 27.74
N ASN A 462 0.67 2.80 26.46
CA ASN A 462 1.56 2.41 25.37
C ASN A 462 2.53 3.54 24.99
N THR A 463 3.67 3.15 24.42
CA THR A 463 4.62 4.06 23.77
C THR A 463 4.18 4.25 22.30
N VAL A 464 4.09 5.49 21.84
CA VAL A 464 3.64 5.82 20.48
C VAL A 464 4.75 6.59 19.78
N LEU A 465 5.39 5.98 18.80
CA LEU A 465 6.42 6.58 17.96
C LEU A 465 5.80 6.93 16.61
N VAL A 466 5.86 8.20 16.24
CA VAL A 466 5.22 8.69 15.00
C VAL A 466 6.25 9.40 14.15
N VAL A 467 6.51 8.92 12.95
CA VAL A 467 7.24 9.67 11.92
C VAL A 467 6.24 10.57 11.23
N GLU A 468 6.41 11.88 11.34
CA GLU A 468 5.44 12.86 10.83
C GLU A 468 6.06 14.22 10.47
N HIS A 469 5.36 14.92 9.57
CA HIS A 469 5.76 16.24 9.08
C HIS A 469 4.70 17.32 9.33
N LYS A 470 3.47 16.92 9.71
CA LYS A 470 2.35 17.87 9.90
C LYS A 470 2.37 18.49 11.29
N PRO A 471 2.33 19.83 11.39
CA PRO A 471 2.32 20.53 12.68
C PRO A 471 1.20 20.09 13.61
N GLU A 472 0.03 19.71 13.06
CA GLU A 472 -1.13 19.28 13.82
C GLU A 472 -0.87 18.01 14.66
N VAL A 473 -0.03 17.11 14.16
CA VAL A 473 0.37 15.89 14.91
C VAL A 473 1.55 16.16 15.81
N ILE A 474 2.51 16.95 15.36
CA ILE A 474 3.68 17.31 16.19
C ILE A 474 3.23 18.04 17.46
N LYS A 475 2.17 18.89 17.38
CA LYS A 475 1.61 19.62 18.52
C LYS A 475 1.09 18.74 19.66
N ILE A 476 0.63 17.53 19.39
CA ILE A 476 0.12 16.60 20.42
C ILE A 476 1.20 15.69 20.99
N ALA A 477 2.44 15.77 20.46
CA ALA A 477 3.55 14.97 20.94
C ALA A 477 4.01 15.44 22.32
N ASP A 478 4.27 14.48 23.19
CA ASP A 478 4.89 14.71 24.51
C ASP A 478 6.40 14.93 24.38
N HIS A 479 7.00 14.38 23.31
CA HIS A 479 8.43 14.48 23.00
C HIS A 479 8.64 14.56 21.48
N VAL A 480 9.65 15.29 21.05
CA VAL A 480 10.04 15.44 19.64
C VAL A 480 11.51 15.09 19.46
N VAL A 481 11.79 14.32 18.41
CA VAL A 481 13.14 14.01 17.94
C VAL A 481 13.28 14.51 16.51
N ASP A 482 14.07 15.58 16.32
CA ASP A 482 14.27 16.21 15.01
C ASP A 482 15.61 15.80 14.42
N LEU A 483 15.58 15.21 13.22
CA LEU A 483 16.74 14.69 12.51
C LEU A 483 17.06 15.52 11.27
N GLY A 484 18.34 15.81 11.09
CA GLY A 484 18.78 16.64 9.98
C GLY A 484 20.31 16.79 9.89
N PRO A 485 20.80 18.01 9.56
CA PRO A 485 20.04 19.19 9.13
C PRO A 485 19.50 19.07 7.69
N GLY A 486 20.07 18.20 6.87
CA GLY A 486 19.68 17.98 5.48
C GLY A 486 19.28 16.54 5.19
N ALA A 487 19.29 16.18 3.92
CA ALA A 487 18.94 14.85 3.42
C ALA A 487 20.18 14.01 3.07
N GLY A 488 20.06 12.68 3.04
CA GLY A 488 21.11 11.76 2.62
C GLY A 488 22.42 11.94 3.40
N THR A 489 23.53 12.21 2.71
CA THR A 489 24.86 12.43 3.33
C THR A 489 24.92 13.69 4.21
N HIS A 490 24.03 14.66 4.00
CA HIS A 490 23.92 15.88 4.79
C HIS A 490 22.95 15.72 5.98
N GLY A 491 22.27 14.57 6.08
CA GLY A 491 21.40 14.20 7.20
C GLY A 491 22.08 13.29 8.21
N GLY A 492 21.26 12.55 8.96
CA GLY A 492 21.69 11.50 9.85
C GLY A 492 22.24 11.97 11.20
N THR A 493 21.98 13.23 11.60
CA THR A 493 22.36 13.77 12.90
C THR A 493 21.14 14.20 13.71
N LEU A 494 21.22 14.15 15.02
CA LEU A 494 20.22 14.67 15.92
C LEU A 494 20.32 16.19 15.98
N CYS A 495 19.27 16.90 15.56
CA CYS A 495 19.18 18.36 15.60
C CYS A 495 18.53 18.86 16.87
N TYR A 496 17.50 18.13 17.35
CA TYR A 496 16.77 18.44 18.57
C TYR A 496 16.18 17.18 19.21
N SER A 497 16.11 17.16 20.54
CA SER A 497 15.38 16.16 21.32
C SER A 497 14.83 16.84 22.56
N GLY A 498 13.49 16.88 22.71
CA GLY A 498 12.83 17.58 23.83
C GLY A 498 11.35 17.79 23.57
N ASP A 499 10.75 18.76 24.20
CA ASP A 499 9.33 19.12 24.08
C ASP A 499 9.07 20.01 22.84
N VAL A 500 7.79 20.22 22.51
CA VAL A 500 7.38 21.05 21.36
C VAL A 500 7.79 22.52 21.50
N PRO A 501 7.61 23.18 22.68
CA PRO A 501 8.11 24.54 22.87
C PRO A 501 9.61 24.69 22.59
N GLY A 502 10.43 23.80 23.11
CA GLY A 502 11.87 23.82 22.86
C GLY A 502 12.25 23.57 21.40
N LEU A 503 11.45 22.80 20.65
CA LEU A 503 11.63 22.64 19.20
C LEU A 503 11.52 23.99 18.48
N LEU A 504 10.54 24.81 18.84
CA LEU A 504 10.33 26.12 18.23
C LEU A 504 11.53 27.06 18.44
N ASP A 505 12.19 26.96 19.59
CA ASP A 505 13.36 27.75 19.96
C ASP A 505 14.70 27.15 19.52
N SER A 506 14.69 25.91 19.02
CA SER A 506 15.90 25.13 18.71
C SER A 506 16.73 25.66 17.54
N GLY A 507 16.12 26.51 16.68
CA GLY A 507 16.73 26.93 15.42
C GLY A 507 16.84 25.81 14.37
N SER A 508 16.29 24.62 14.63
CA SER A 508 16.21 23.54 13.65
C SER A 508 15.30 23.93 12.48
N LEU A 509 15.50 23.29 11.33
CA LEU A 509 14.69 23.57 10.14
C LEU A 509 13.20 23.33 10.40
N THR A 510 12.87 22.29 11.15
CA THR A 510 11.50 21.99 11.58
C THR A 510 10.93 23.11 12.44
N GLY A 511 11.68 23.57 13.45
CA GLY A 511 11.25 24.67 14.33
C GLY A 511 11.00 25.97 13.56
N GLN A 512 11.92 26.33 12.64
CA GLN A 512 11.79 27.54 11.81
C GLN A 512 10.53 27.54 10.94
N HIS A 513 10.17 26.36 10.38
CA HIS A 513 9.02 26.25 9.46
C HIS A 513 7.70 25.84 10.14
N PHE A 514 7.72 25.54 11.42
CA PHE A 514 6.56 25.01 12.17
C PHE A 514 5.32 25.91 12.10
N SER A 515 5.55 27.22 12.24
CA SER A 515 4.49 28.24 12.22
C SER A 515 4.35 28.91 10.85
N THR A 516 5.12 28.48 9.86
CA THR A 516 5.05 29.08 8.51
C THR A 516 3.71 28.76 7.86
N ARG A 517 3.03 29.80 7.39
CA ARG A 517 1.76 29.72 6.66
C ARG A 517 1.94 30.31 5.27
N VAL A 518 1.29 29.72 4.29
CA VAL A 518 1.24 30.24 2.92
C VAL A 518 0.02 31.17 2.82
N PRO A 519 0.22 32.47 2.55
CA PRO A 519 -0.88 33.40 2.38
C PRO A 519 -1.60 33.15 1.06
N PHE A 520 -2.81 33.68 0.91
CA PHE A 520 -3.47 33.74 -0.39
C PHE A 520 -2.64 34.57 -1.38
N LYS A 521 -2.67 34.18 -2.66
CA LYS A 521 -2.11 35.03 -3.71
C LYS A 521 -2.85 36.35 -3.78
N THR A 522 -2.12 37.46 -3.90
CA THR A 522 -2.70 38.80 -4.10
C THR A 522 -3.34 38.93 -5.49
N GLU A 523 -2.74 38.28 -6.49
CA GLU A 523 -3.25 38.20 -7.85
C GLU A 523 -3.28 36.73 -8.29
N THR A 524 -4.44 36.25 -8.69
CA THR A 524 -4.62 34.94 -9.28
C THR A 524 -4.53 34.99 -10.80
N ARG A 525 -3.97 33.98 -11.43
CA ARG A 525 -3.91 33.88 -12.88
C ARG A 525 -5.32 33.73 -13.47
N SER A 526 -5.55 34.38 -14.63
CA SER A 526 -6.78 34.19 -15.38
C SER A 526 -6.74 32.91 -16.19
N ALA A 527 -7.82 32.14 -16.17
CA ALA A 527 -7.93 30.93 -16.99
C ALA A 527 -7.84 31.25 -18.49
N THR A 528 -7.16 30.42 -19.26
CA THR A 528 -7.06 30.53 -20.73
C THR A 528 -8.16 29.76 -21.46
N GLY A 529 -8.88 28.89 -20.75
CA GLY A 529 -9.99 28.05 -21.22
C GLY A 529 -10.46 27.13 -20.11
N ALA A 530 -11.18 26.07 -20.47
CA ALA A 530 -11.67 25.07 -19.52
C ALA A 530 -11.66 23.66 -20.09
N LEU A 531 -11.47 22.68 -19.22
CA LEU A 531 -11.72 21.25 -19.50
C LEU A 531 -13.09 20.91 -18.94
N GLU A 532 -14.05 20.70 -19.84
CA GLU A 532 -15.42 20.40 -19.45
C GLU A 532 -15.58 18.96 -18.98
N ILE A 533 -16.20 18.77 -17.82
CA ILE A 533 -16.70 17.50 -17.30
C ILE A 533 -18.21 17.62 -17.22
N ARG A 534 -18.94 16.67 -17.77
CA ARG A 534 -20.41 16.63 -17.79
C ARG A 534 -20.93 15.26 -17.40
N GLY A 535 -21.93 15.21 -16.52
CA GLY A 535 -22.64 14.01 -16.10
C GLY A 535 -21.76 12.94 -15.47
N ALA A 536 -20.68 13.32 -14.76
CA ALA A 536 -19.80 12.33 -14.14
C ALA A 536 -20.52 11.60 -13.01
N SER A 537 -20.74 10.27 -13.18
CA SER A 537 -21.53 9.43 -12.26
C SER A 537 -20.80 8.15 -11.81
N THR A 538 -19.47 8.08 -11.99
CA THR A 538 -18.66 6.92 -11.62
C THR A 538 -18.56 6.83 -10.08
N HIS A 539 -18.73 5.63 -9.52
CA HIS A 539 -18.73 5.34 -8.08
C HIS A 539 -19.74 6.18 -7.29
N ASN A 540 -19.26 7.08 -6.42
CA ASN A 540 -20.11 7.93 -5.58
C ASN A 540 -20.45 9.29 -6.20
N LEU A 541 -19.98 9.59 -7.41
CA LEU A 541 -20.29 10.86 -8.08
C LEU A 541 -21.77 10.94 -8.48
N LYS A 542 -22.38 12.09 -8.26
CA LYS A 542 -23.81 12.35 -8.46
C LYS A 542 -24.04 13.27 -9.68
N GLU A 543 -23.82 12.74 -10.89
CA GLU A 543 -24.01 13.48 -12.16
C GLU A 543 -23.30 14.84 -12.16
N VAL A 544 -22.00 14.83 -11.78
CA VAL A 544 -21.24 16.06 -11.57
C VAL A 544 -20.93 16.75 -12.89
N ASP A 545 -21.31 18.01 -12.97
CA ASP A 545 -20.91 18.96 -14.02
C ASP A 545 -19.93 19.97 -13.42
N VAL A 546 -18.76 20.13 -14.03
CA VAL A 546 -17.75 21.11 -13.59
C VAL A 546 -16.80 21.47 -14.72
N ASP A 547 -16.35 22.71 -14.74
CA ASP A 547 -15.37 23.24 -15.68
C ASP A 547 -14.01 23.46 -14.98
N LEU A 548 -13.01 22.65 -15.32
CA LEU A 548 -11.67 22.77 -14.79
C LEU A 548 -10.90 23.85 -15.58
N PRO A 549 -10.49 24.97 -14.97
CA PRO A 549 -9.83 26.06 -15.68
C PRO A 549 -8.44 25.62 -16.18
N THR A 550 -8.07 26.04 -17.40
CA THR A 550 -6.77 25.76 -18.01
C THR A 550 -5.82 26.95 -17.89
N GLY A 551 -4.49 26.68 -17.95
CA GLY A 551 -3.44 27.69 -17.84
C GLY A 551 -3.27 28.25 -16.42
N VAL A 552 -3.77 27.56 -15.40
CA VAL A 552 -3.72 27.94 -13.99
C VAL A 552 -3.34 26.74 -13.10
N LEU A 553 -3.03 27.01 -11.84
CA LEU A 553 -2.93 26.01 -10.79
C LEU A 553 -4.33 25.79 -10.19
N CYS A 554 -4.96 24.66 -10.51
CA CYS A 554 -6.28 24.28 -10.00
C CYS A 554 -6.14 23.20 -8.91
N ALA A 555 -6.60 23.47 -7.69
CA ALA A 555 -6.65 22.51 -6.62
C ALA A 555 -8.02 21.84 -6.53
N VAL A 556 -8.06 20.50 -6.56
CA VAL A 556 -9.25 19.69 -6.33
C VAL A 556 -9.16 19.12 -4.91
N THR A 557 -10.03 19.59 -4.02
CA THR A 557 -9.97 19.31 -2.58
C THR A 557 -11.29 18.73 -2.05
N GLY A 558 -11.38 18.50 -0.74
CA GLY A 558 -12.54 17.92 -0.04
C GLY A 558 -12.16 16.77 0.89
N VAL A 559 -13.09 16.29 1.70
CA VAL A 559 -12.84 15.21 2.67
C VAL A 559 -12.42 13.89 2.00
N ALA A 560 -11.79 13.00 2.77
CA ALA A 560 -11.44 11.67 2.26
C ALA A 560 -12.71 10.93 1.83
N GLY A 561 -12.68 10.25 0.66
CA GLY A 561 -13.87 9.55 0.12
C GLY A 561 -14.94 10.43 -0.51
N SER A 562 -14.72 11.75 -0.68
CA SER A 562 -15.68 12.64 -1.35
C SER A 562 -15.78 12.47 -2.87
N GLY A 563 -14.88 11.73 -3.51
CA GLY A 563 -14.92 11.43 -4.95
C GLY A 563 -13.89 12.19 -5.81
N LYS A 564 -12.95 12.95 -5.23
CA LYS A 564 -11.91 13.73 -5.95
C LYS A 564 -11.14 12.94 -7.00
N SER A 565 -10.46 11.88 -6.54
CA SER A 565 -9.66 11.04 -7.44
C SER A 565 -10.54 10.33 -8.47
N THR A 566 -11.76 9.94 -8.09
CA THR A 566 -12.76 9.39 -9.02
C THR A 566 -13.08 10.39 -10.12
N LEU A 567 -13.41 11.65 -9.77
CA LEU A 567 -13.74 12.69 -10.73
C LEU A 567 -12.63 12.87 -11.77
N ILE A 568 -11.40 13.06 -11.32
CA ILE A 568 -10.28 13.37 -12.20
C ILE A 568 -9.82 12.13 -12.99
N HIS A 569 -9.70 10.96 -12.33
CA HIS A 569 -9.19 9.76 -13.00
C HIS A 569 -10.21 9.10 -13.93
N SER A 570 -11.52 9.21 -13.68
CA SER A 570 -12.54 8.66 -14.58
C SER A 570 -12.78 9.51 -15.83
N THR A 571 -12.43 10.79 -15.80
CA THR A 571 -12.72 11.79 -16.83
C THR A 571 -11.47 12.31 -17.54
N ILE A 572 -10.70 13.16 -16.86
CA ILE A 572 -9.57 13.90 -17.44
C ILE A 572 -8.34 13.02 -17.71
N SER A 573 -8.02 12.11 -16.79
CA SER A 573 -6.79 11.30 -16.88
C SER A 573 -6.76 10.32 -18.07
N LYS A 574 -7.87 10.11 -18.75
CA LYS A 574 -7.98 9.25 -19.94
C LYS A 574 -7.64 9.95 -21.25
N ARG A 575 -7.44 11.26 -21.22
CA ARG A 575 -7.11 12.05 -22.40
C ARG A 575 -5.65 11.88 -22.75
N GLU A 576 -5.31 11.83 -24.04
CA GLU A 576 -3.93 11.66 -24.52
C GLU A 576 -3.03 12.86 -24.24
N ASP A 577 -3.60 14.05 -24.07
CA ASP A 577 -2.93 15.32 -23.78
C ASP A 577 -2.67 15.55 -22.29
N VAL A 578 -2.98 14.57 -21.41
CA VAL A 578 -2.86 14.67 -19.96
C VAL A 578 -1.77 13.77 -19.41
N ALA A 579 -0.84 14.36 -18.67
CA ALA A 579 0.20 13.64 -17.94
C ALA A 579 -0.22 13.42 -16.48
N VAL A 580 -0.48 12.16 -16.09
CA VAL A 580 -0.84 11.79 -14.73
C VAL A 580 0.39 11.41 -13.92
N VAL A 581 0.54 12.01 -12.75
CA VAL A 581 1.62 11.76 -11.79
C VAL A 581 1.02 11.32 -10.46
N ASP A 582 0.92 10.02 -10.27
CA ASP A 582 0.35 9.36 -9.10
C ASP A 582 1.39 8.63 -8.26
N GLN A 583 0.98 8.11 -7.09
CA GLN A 583 1.83 7.34 -6.18
C GLN A 583 1.91 5.85 -6.53
N SER A 584 1.36 5.41 -7.64
CA SER A 584 1.38 4.00 -8.03
C SER A 584 2.81 3.46 -8.14
N ALA A 585 2.96 2.16 -7.90
CA ALA A 585 4.25 1.50 -7.94
C ALA A 585 4.91 1.70 -9.32
N ILE A 586 6.18 2.07 -9.33
CA ILE A 586 6.99 2.07 -10.53
C ILE A 586 7.20 0.61 -10.95
N ARG A 587 6.69 0.24 -12.12
CA ARG A 587 6.93 -1.09 -12.68
C ARG A 587 8.41 -1.22 -13.05
N GLY A 588 9.08 -2.21 -12.51
CA GLY A 588 10.49 -2.46 -12.77
C GLY A 588 10.92 -3.85 -12.29
N SER A 589 12.05 -4.34 -12.81
CA SER A 589 12.68 -5.55 -12.29
C SER A 589 13.41 -5.29 -10.97
N ARG A 590 13.78 -6.35 -10.24
CA ARG A 590 14.63 -6.26 -9.04
C ARG A 590 15.98 -5.54 -9.28
N ARG A 591 16.38 -5.35 -10.54
CA ARG A 591 17.60 -4.64 -10.96
C ARG A 591 17.37 -3.17 -11.23
N SER A 592 16.11 -2.73 -11.34
CA SER A 592 15.76 -1.37 -11.69
C SER A 592 16.12 -0.38 -10.60
N ASN A 593 16.69 0.74 -11.01
CA ASN A 593 17.10 1.84 -10.14
C ASN A 593 16.70 3.19 -10.78
N PRO A 594 16.79 4.32 -10.07
CA PRO A 594 16.47 5.64 -10.61
C PRO A 594 17.21 5.96 -11.90
N ALA A 595 18.52 5.66 -12.01
CA ALA A 595 19.28 5.94 -13.22
C ALA A 595 18.74 5.18 -14.45
N THR A 596 18.30 3.91 -14.28
CA THR A 596 17.72 3.13 -15.38
C THR A 596 16.30 3.59 -15.73
N TYR A 597 15.52 3.95 -14.74
CA TYR A 597 14.12 4.36 -14.94
C TYR A 597 14.00 5.74 -15.59
N THR A 598 14.88 6.67 -15.23
CA THR A 598 14.92 8.04 -15.79
C THR A 598 15.66 8.13 -17.11
N GLY A 599 16.30 7.04 -17.57
CA GLY A 599 17.11 7.01 -18.78
C GLY A 599 18.52 7.58 -18.62
N ILE A 600 18.94 8.00 -17.45
CA ILE A 600 20.30 8.53 -17.18
C ILE A 600 21.36 7.44 -17.37
N MET A 601 21.03 6.18 -17.15
CA MET A 601 21.97 5.08 -17.26
C MET A 601 22.55 4.90 -18.67
N ASP A 602 21.79 5.19 -19.71
CA ASP A 602 22.27 5.04 -21.09
C ASP A 602 23.38 6.03 -21.44
N PRO A 603 23.26 7.35 -21.16
CA PRO A 603 24.37 8.29 -21.27
C PRO A 603 25.60 7.92 -20.43
N ILE A 604 25.41 7.41 -19.21
CA ILE A 604 26.51 6.97 -18.33
C ILE A 604 27.26 5.82 -18.99
N ARG A 605 26.57 4.76 -19.43
CA ARG A 605 27.17 3.61 -20.11
C ARG A 605 27.95 4.02 -21.37
N ALA A 606 27.39 4.94 -22.16
CA ALA A 606 28.05 5.45 -23.36
C ALA A 606 29.33 6.24 -23.01
N ALA A 607 29.33 7.00 -21.91
CA ALA A 607 30.49 7.74 -21.44
C ALA A 607 31.63 6.80 -20.98
N PHE A 608 31.32 5.78 -20.18
CA PHE A 608 32.26 4.74 -19.77
C PHE A 608 32.86 4.00 -20.96
N ALA A 609 32.03 3.58 -21.89
CA ALA A 609 32.45 2.87 -23.10
C ALA A 609 33.42 3.69 -23.93
N LYS A 610 33.12 4.99 -24.09
CA LYS A 610 33.99 5.94 -24.84
C LYS A 610 35.31 6.16 -24.12
N ALA A 611 35.31 6.37 -22.81
CA ALA A 611 36.51 6.64 -22.02
C ALA A 611 37.50 5.47 -22.02
N ASN A 612 36.99 4.23 -22.07
CA ASN A 612 37.78 3.02 -21.93
C ASN A 612 37.92 2.24 -23.28
N SER A 613 37.36 2.73 -24.38
CA SER A 613 37.36 2.05 -25.71
C SER A 613 36.77 0.64 -25.69
N VAL A 614 35.72 0.42 -24.90
CA VAL A 614 35.03 -0.85 -24.75
C VAL A 614 33.53 -0.75 -25.08
N LYS A 615 32.80 -1.86 -25.09
CA LYS A 615 31.34 -1.88 -25.39
C LYS A 615 30.52 -1.33 -24.23
N PRO A 616 29.46 -0.52 -24.49
CA PRO A 616 28.53 -0.05 -23.45
C PRO A 616 27.81 -1.16 -22.68
N ALA A 617 27.67 -2.35 -23.30
CA ALA A 617 27.02 -3.51 -22.69
C ALA A 617 27.74 -4.00 -21.40
N LEU A 618 29.04 -3.79 -21.28
CA LEU A 618 29.83 -4.15 -20.08
C LEU A 618 29.36 -3.39 -18.84
N PHE A 619 28.86 -2.16 -18.99
CA PHE A 619 28.37 -1.32 -17.89
C PHE A 619 26.87 -1.47 -17.63
N SER A 620 26.29 -2.61 -18.01
CA SER A 620 24.89 -2.94 -17.77
C SER A 620 24.77 -4.13 -16.82
N ALA A 621 24.11 -3.94 -15.70
CA ALA A 621 23.75 -5.03 -14.76
C ALA A 621 22.80 -6.07 -15.35
N ASN A 622 22.30 -5.88 -16.57
CA ASN A 622 21.45 -6.80 -17.31
C ASN A 622 22.18 -7.52 -18.47
N SER A 623 23.47 -7.30 -18.66
CA SER A 623 24.21 -7.73 -19.82
C SER A 623 25.59 -8.34 -19.44
N GLU A 624 26.57 -8.24 -20.36
CA GLU A 624 27.88 -8.92 -20.30
C GLU A 624 28.69 -8.63 -19.02
N GLY A 625 28.58 -7.43 -18.42
CA GLY A 625 29.30 -7.07 -17.21
C GLY A 625 28.61 -7.42 -15.90
N ALA A 626 27.44 -8.06 -15.95
CA ALA A 626 26.72 -8.45 -14.74
C ALA A 626 27.46 -9.54 -13.95
N CYS A 627 27.50 -9.43 -12.62
CA CYS A 627 27.97 -10.50 -11.75
C CYS A 627 27.24 -11.82 -12.07
N PRO A 628 27.93 -12.91 -12.37
CA PRO A 628 27.30 -14.16 -12.79
C PRO A 628 26.51 -14.84 -11.66
N ASN A 629 26.92 -14.65 -10.39
CA ASN A 629 26.25 -15.22 -9.23
C ASN A 629 24.88 -14.60 -8.98
N CYS A 630 24.80 -13.29 -8.76
CA CYS A 630 23.54 -12.58 -8.51
C CYS A 630 22.85 -12.10 -9.79
N LYS A 631 23.43 -12.34 -10.96
CA LYS A 631 22.93 -11.90 -12.27
C LYS A 631 22.64 -10.40 -12.32
N GLY A 632 23.50 -9.60 -11.70
CA GLY A 632 23.42 -8.13 -11.66
C GLY A 632 22.38 -7.56 -10.68
N VAL A 633 21.81 -8.37 -9.79
CA VAL A 633 20.90 -7.88 -8.74
C VAL A 633 21.67 -7.23 -7.59
N GLY A 634 22.89 -7.69 -7.30
CA GLY A 634 23.73 -7.27 -6.17
C GLY A 634 23.42 -8.03 -4.88
N PHE A 635 22.34 -8.81 -4.85
CA PHE A 635 21.85 -9.55 -3.69
C PHE A 635 21.48 -10.96 -4.09
N THR A 636 21.67 -11.91 -3.18
CA THR A 636 21.15 -13.28 -3.26
C THR A 636 19.93 -13.38 -2.34
N TYR A 637 18.89 -14.05 -2.85
CA TYR A 637 17.69 -14.34 -2.06
C TYR A 637 17.76 -15.80 -1.65
N THR A 638 17.70 -16.05 -0.36
CA THR A 638 17.52 -17.41 0.15
C THR A 638 16.02 -17.66 0.23
N ASP A 639 15.50 -18.38 -0.75
CA ASP A 639 14.09 -18.82 -0.73
C ASP A 639 13.91 -19.89 0.34
N LEU A 640 13.34 -19.51 1.45
CA LEU A 640 12.81 -20.43 2.45
C LEU A 640 11.37 -20.76 2.05
N VAL A 641 11.14 -21.95 1.54
CA VAL A 641 9.96 -22.60 0.92
C VAL A 641 8.54 -21.97 1.12
N SER A 642 8.34 -21.00 2.01
CA SER A 642 7.03 -20.37 2.29
C SER A 642 7.09 -18.90 2.73
N MET A 643 8.24 -18.22 2.59
CA MET A 643 8.41 -16.86 3.10
C MET A 643 9.09 -15.93 2.09
N ALA A 644 8.88 -14.61 2.26
CA ALA A 644 9.64 -13.59 1.55
C ALA A 644 11.14 -13.81 1.82
N GLY A 645 11.89 -14.15 0.77
CA GLY A 645 13.31 -14.51 0.91
C GLY A 645 14.13 -13.34 1.46
N VAL A 646 15.04 -13.62 2.37
CA VAL A 646 16.01 -12.64 2.89
C VAL A 646 16.98 -12.25 1.79
N ALA A 647 17.12 -10.95 1.54
CA ALA A 647 18.09 -10.41 0.59
C ALA A 647 19.42 -10.15 1.32
N LEU A 648 20.43 -10.95 1.03
CA LEU A 648 21.81 -10.76 1.52
C LEU A 648 22.68 -10.19 0.40
N PRO A 649 23.66 -9.32 0.68
CA PRO A 649 24.64 -8.92 -0.31
C PRO A 649 25.26 -10.15 -0.98
N CYS A 650 25.44 -10.08 -2.29
CA CYS A 650 26.05 -11.18 -3.04
C CYS A 650 27.51 -11.36 -2.62
N GLU A 651 27.89 -12.53 -2.14
CA GLU A 651 29.23 -12.84 -1.67
C GLU A 651 30.33 -12.67 -2.75
N VAL A 652 29.96 -12.79 -4.04
CA VAL A 652 30.93 -12.69 -5.16
C VAL A 652 31.19 -11.25 -5.55
N CYS A 653 30.18 -10.39 -5.56
CA CYS A 653 30.33 -8.99 -5.98
C CYS A 653 30.11 -7.99 -4.83
N GLU A 654 29.89 -8.44 -3.60
CA GLU A 654 29.74 -7.60 -2.40
C GLU A 654 28.71 -6.46 -2.58
N GLY A 655 27.67 -6.73 -3.38
CA GLY A 655 26.61 -5.75 -3.67
C GLY A 655 26.87 -4.85 -4.89
N THR A 656 28.08 -4.82 -5.49
CA THR A 656 28.43 -3.93 -6.61
C THR A 656 27.67 -4.22 -7.90
N ARG A 657 27.10 -5.41 -8.07
CA ARG A 657 26.31 -5.90 -9.24
C ARG A 657 27.12 -6.29 -10.48
N PHE A 658 28.41 -5.93 -10.54
CA PHE A 658 29.29 -6.12 -11.69
C PHE A 658 30.37 -7.16 -11.41
N THR A 659 31.04 -7.64 -12.46
CA THR A 659 32.26 -8.45 -12.34
C THR A 659 33.43 -7.58 -11.92
N ALA A 660 34.45 -8.17 -11.29
CA ALA A 660 35.66 -7.43 -10.87
C ALA A 660 36.35 -6.73 -12.04
N GLU A 661 36.44 -7.39 -13.22
CA GLU A 661 37.03 -6.81 -14.44
C GLU A 661 36.33 -5.53 -14.90
N VAL A 662 35.01 -5.42 -14.71
CA VAL A 662 34.24 -4.21 -15.08
C VAL A 662 34.51 -3.07 -14.11
N LEU A 663 34.83 -3.37 -12.86
CA LEU A 663 35.17 -2.37 -11.84
C LEU A 663 36.58 -1.75 -12.06
N ASP A 664 37.44 -2.36 -12.86
CA ASP A 664 38.73 -1.79 -13.24
C ASP A 664 38.58 -0.58 -14.21
N TYR A 665 37.45 -0.52 -14.94
CA TYR A 665 37.19 0.61 -15.85
C TYR A 665 36.67 1.83 -15.09
N THR A 666 37.25 3.00 -15.34
CA THR A 666 36.90 4.24 -14.65
C THR A 666 36.41 5.33 -15.59
N LEU A 667 35.55 6.21 -15.08
CA LEU A 667 35.17 7.48 -15.68
C LEU A 667 35.36 8.60 -14.65
N GLU A 668 36.17 9.61 -14.97
CA GLU A 668 36.52 10.69 -14.03
C GLU A 668 37.13 10.16 -12.70
N GLY A 669 37.81 8.98 -12.74
CA GLY A 669 38.41 8.33 -11.59
C GLY A 669 37.46 7.41 -10.77
N LEU A 670 36.21 7.31 -11.14
CA LEU A 670 35.19 6.47 -10.46
C LEU A 670 34.83 5.26 -11.34
N ASN A 671 34.68 4.09 -10.74
CA ASN A 671 34.14 2.92 -11.41
C ASN A 671 32.61 3.00 -11.49
N ILE A 672 31.98 2.08 -12.25
CA ILE A 672 30.52 2.11 -12.47
C ILE A 672 29.72 1.92 -11.19
N SER A 673 30.21 1.16 -10.21
CA SER A 673 29.54 0.96 -8.92
C SER A 673 29.61 2.23 -8.07
N GLU A 674 30.76 2.88 -8.04
CA GLU A 674 30.95 4.15 -7.34
C GLU A 674 30.09 5.26 -7.96
N VAL A 675 29.98 5.31 -9.29
CA VAL A 675 29.07 6.23 -9.98
C VAL A 675 27.62 5.97 -9.60
N LEU A 676 27.19 4.71 -9.50
CA LEU A 676 25.83 4.36 -9.06
C LEU A 676 25.59 4.69 -7.58
N ASP A 677 26.64 4.79 -6.78
CA ASP A 677 26.56 5.18 -5.36
C ASP A 677 26.51 6.71 -5.16
N LEU A 678 26.81 7.51 -6.18
CA LEU A 678 26.63 8.95 -6.13
C LEU A 678 25.14 9.31 -5.93
N SER A 679 24.89 10.35 -5.12
CA SER A 679 23.59 11.01 -5.11
C SER A 679 23.34 11.75 -6.42
N MET A 680 22.07 12.09 -6.74
CA MET A 680 21.72 12.87 -7.93
C MET A 680 22.41 14.23 -7.96
N GLU A 681 22.58 14.86 -6.79
CA GLU A 681 23.29 16.13 -6.60
C GLU A 681 24.78 15.97 -6.90
N GLN A 682 25.45 14.99 -6.27
CA GLN A 682 26.83 14.67 -6.53
C GLN A 682 27.09 14.29 -7.99
N ALA A 683 26.18 13.52 -8.58
CA ALA A 683 26.26 13.15 -9.99
C ALA A 683 26.15 14.37 -10.94
N LEU A 684 25.29 15.34 -10.59
CA LEU A 684 25.15 16.58 -11.34
C LEU A 684 26.45 17.44 -11.32
N GLU A 685 27.15 17.46 -10.19
CA GLU A 685 28.38 18.21 -9.98
C GLU A 685 29.60 17.50 -10.59
N GLN A 686 29.75 16.19 -10.34
CA GLN A 686 30.97 15.45 -10.66
C GLN A 686 30.98 14.88 -12.08
N LEU A 687 29.79 14.43 -12.61
CA LEU A 687 29.75 13.78 -13.92
C LEU A 687 29.62 14.81 -15.07
N LYS A 688 30.63 14.89 -15.92
CA LYS A 688 30.61 15.74 -17.12
C LYS A 688 29.88 15.05 -18.30
N ILE A 689 28.63 14.63 -18.11
CA ILE A 689 27.82 13.93 -19.12
C ILE A 689 26.69 14.86 -19.59
N PRO A 690 26.85 15.57 -20.75
CA PRO A 690 25.85 16.56 -21.19
C PRO A 690 24.42 16.01 -21.34
N LYS A 691 24.29 14.77 -21.83
CA LYS A 691 22.99 14.12 -22.02
C LYS A 691 22.27 13.71 -20.72
N ALA A 692 22.99 13.51 -19.62
CA ALA A 692 22.41 13.19 -18.31
C ALA A 692 21.99 14.46 -17.53
N LYS A 693 22.68 15.58 -17.77
CA LYS A 693 22.54 16.83 -17.00
C LYS A 693 21.13 17.40 -16.93
N PRO A 694 20.30 17.42 -18.00
CA PRO A 694 18.95 17.95 -17.91
C PRO A 694 18.05 17.15 -16.95
N MET A 695 18.15 15.81 -16.98
CA MET A 695 17.38 14.94 -16.11
C MET A 695 17.85 15.04 -14.64
N LEU A 696 19.18 15.08 -14.43
CA LEU A 696 19.75 15.29 -13.09
C LEU A 696 19.29 16.62 -12.48
N LYS A 697 19.23 17.71 -13.28
CA LYS A 697 18.69 18.99 -12.83
C LYS A 697 17.24 18.87 -12.39
N ARG A 698 16.38 18.26 -13.22
CA ARG A 698 14.95 18.07 -12.89
C ARG A 698 14.75 17.21 -11.62
N LEU A 699 15.55 16.16 -11.43
CA LEU A 699 15.51 15.35 -10.21
C LEU A 699 15.89 16.17 -8.97
N ASN A 700 16.87 17.06 -9.08
CA ASN A 700 17.23 17.99 -7.99
C ASN A 700 16.12 19.03 -7.75
N GLN A 701 15.51 19.61 -8.80
CA GLN A 701 14.39 20.56 -8.69
C GLN A 701 13.17 19.97 -7.95
N VAL A 702 12.87 18.69 -8.17
CA VAL A 702 11.78 18.00 -7.44
C VAL A 702 12.20 17.52 -6.05
N GLY A 703 13.36 17.91 -5.52
CA GLY A 703 13.83 17.59 -4.17
C GLY A 703 14.34 16.15 -4.00
N LEU A 704 14.85 15.52 -5.06
CA LEU A 704 15.41 14.17 -5.03
C LEU A 704 16.93 14.11 -5.12
N GLY A 705 17.61 15.25 -4.90
CA GLY A 705 19.07 15.36 -4.98
C GLY A 705 19.83 14.36 -4.11
N TYR A 706 19.27 13.98 -2.98
CA TYR A 706 19.85 13.05 -2.02
C TYR A 706 19.80 11.57 -2.44
N LEU A 707 18.91 11.16 -3.36
CA LEU A 707 18.80 9.79 -3.79
C LEU A 707 20.00 9.33 -4.59
N LYS A 708 20.48 8.11 -4.31
CA LYS A 708 21.55 7.49 -5.09
C LYS A 708 21.06 7.05 -6.48
N LEU A 709 21.90 7.22 -7.51
CA LEU A 709 21.62 6.75 -8.87
C LEU A 709 21.26 5.26 -8.93
N GLY A 710 21.97 4.45 -8.15
CA GLY A 710 21.83 3.00 -8.09
C GLY A 710 20.85 2.47 -7.03
N GLN A 711 20.15 3.31 -6.28
CA GLN A 711 19.19 2.89 -5.26
C GLN A 711 18.10 1.98 -5.86
N ARG A 712 17.65 0.96 -5.15
CA ARG A 712 16.58 0.08 -5.66
C ARG A 712 15.25 0.82 -5.70
N LEU A 713 14.50 0.70 -6.80
CA LEU A 713 13.16 1.32 -6.90
C LEU A 713 12.17 0.79 -5.84
N SER A 714 12.37 -0.43 -5.37
CA SER A 714 11.54 -1.03 -4.30
C SER A 714 11.74 -0.39 -2.92
N THR A 715 12.87 0.29 -2.69
CA THR A 715 13.17 0.97 -1.41
C THR A 715 12.69 2.41 -1.37
N LEU A 716 12.14 2.91 -2.48
CA LEU A 716 11.64 4.28 -2.56
C LEU A 716 10.27 4.41 -1.90
N SER A 717 10.07 5.50 -1.17
CA SER A 717 8.76 5.89 -0.63
C SER A 717 7.76 6.23 -1.75
N GLY A 718 6.47 6.30 -1.41
CA GLY A 718 5.42 6.71 -2.34
C GLY A 718 5.69 8.08 -2.97
N GLY A 719 6.03 9.07 -2.14
CA GLY A 719 6.35 10.41 -2.58
C GLY A 719 7.61 10.49 -3.45
N GLU A 720 8.68 9.74 -3.13
CA GLU A 720 9.89 9.68 -3.96
C GLU A 720 9.60 9.12 -5.35
N ARG A 721 8.81 8.05 -5.44
CA ARG A 721 8.37 7.48 -6.72
C ARG A 721 7.58 8.49 -7.56
N GLN A 722 6.67 9.20 -6.93
CA GLN A 722 5.86 10.23 -7.58
C GLN A 722 6.73 11.37 -8.12
N ARG A 723 7.67 11.89 -7.32
CA ARG A 723 8.59 12.95 -7.75
C ARG A 723 9.51 12.51 -8.90
N ILE A 724 9.95 11.24 -8.95
CA ILE A 724 10.68 10.71 -10.12
C ILE A 724 9.79 10.75 -11.37
N LYS A 725 8.52 10.34 -11.27
CA LYS A 725 7.56 10.43 -12.39
C LYS A 725 7.35 11.87 -12.83
N LEU A 726 7.25 12.80 -11.89
CA LEU A 726 7.14 14.23 -12.17
C LEU A 726 8.37 14.72 -12.95
N ALA A 727 9.59 14.41 -12.48
CA ALA A 727 10.83 14.81 -13.15
C ALA A 727 10.95 14.29 -14.59
N ILE A 728 10.42 13.09 -14.88
CA ILE A 728 10.39 12.51 -16.22
C ILE A 728 9.40 13.25 -17.14
N ASN A 729 8.28 13.71 -16.60
CA ASN A 729 7.23 14.38 -17.38
C ASN A 729 7.54 15.88 -17.57
N LEU A 730 8.29 16.50 -16.68
CA LEU A 730 8.75 17.87 -16.85
C LEU A 730 9.55 18.02 -18.15
N GLY A 731 9.20 19.04 -18.96
CA GLY A 731 9.91 19.38 -20.20
C GLY A 731 9.49 18.58 -21.43
N LYS A 732 8.33 17.88 -21.39
CA LYS A 732 7.74 17.22 -22.57
C LYS A 732 6.93 18.19 -23.46
N GLY A 733 6.87 19.46 -23.15
CA GLY A 733 6.09 20.49 -23.84
C GLY A 733 4.90 20.98 -23.03
N SER A 734 4.17 21.98 -23.54
CA SER A 734 2.94 22.48 -22.89
C SER A 734 1.85 21.41 -22.89
N GLY A 735 1.20 21.22 -21.73
CA GLY A 735 0.15 20.20 -21.58
C GLY A 735 -0.61 20.35 -20.27
N THR A 736 -1.48 19.40 -20.00
CA THR A 736 -2.19 19.29 -18.73
C THR A 736 -1.50 18.26 -17.84
N TYR A 737 -1.17 18.65 -16.62
CA TYR A 737 -0.61 17.78 -15.59
C TYR A 737 -1.62 17.55 -14.49
N VAL A 738 -1.83 16.29 -14.13
CA VAL A 738 -2.62 15.87 -12.96
C VAL A 738 -1.66 15.30 -11.93
N LEU A 739 -1.63 15.91 -10.74
CA LEU A 739 -0.79 15.49 -9.61
C LEU A 739 -1.70 15.02 -8.48
N ASP A 740 -1.51 13.79 -8.01
CA ASP A 740 -2.32 13.18 -6.94
C ASP A 740 -1.54 13.18 -5.63
N GLU A 741 -1.93 14.05 -4.68
CA GLU A 741 -1.29 14.26 -3.37
C GLU A 741 0.24 14.47 -3.45
N PRO A 742 0.74 15.47 -4.19
CA PRO A 742 2.18 15.65 -4.40
C PRO A 742 2.94 16.10 -3.14
N THR A 743 2.26 16.50 -2.06
CA THR A 743 2.87 16.87 -0.78
C THR A 743 3.17 15.69 0.14
N THR A 744 2.76 14.47 -0.24
CA THR A 744 2.96 13.26 0.58
C THR A 744 4.44 13.03 0.88
N GLY A 745 4.78 12.86 2.16
CA GLY A 745 6.15 12.63 2.65
C GLY A 745 7.08 13.85 2.54
N LEU A 746 6.52 15.04 2.32
CA LEU A 746 7.29 16.28 2.28
C LEU A 746 7.32 16.96 3.64
N HIS A 747 8.51 17.38 4.06
CA HIS A 747 8.68 18.30 5.16
C HIS A 747 8.12 19.70 4.81
N MET A 748 7.72 20.48 5.81
CA MET A 748 7.15 21.83 5.62
C MET A 748 8.01 22.75 4.75
N ALA A 749 9.34 22.69 4.87
CA ALA A 749 10.29 23.43 4.01
C ALA A 749 10.23 22.97 2.55
N ASP A 750 10.06 21.66 2.30
CA ASP A 750 10.04 21.11 0.95
C ASP A 750 8.71 21.42 0.22
N VAL A 751 7.62 21.66 0.97
CA VAL A 751 6.34 22.10 0.39
C VAL A 751 6.48 23.44 -0.32
N GLN A 752 7.25 24.39 0.22
CA GLN A 752 7.49 25.69 -0.43
C GLN A 752 8.23 25.54 -1.76
N ASN A 753 9.22 24.63 -1.82
CA ASN A 753 9.95 24.34 -3.06
C ASN A 753 9.01 23.71 -4.11
N LEU A 754 8.10 22.83 -3.68
CA LEU A 754 7.08 22.26 -4.55
C LEU A 754 6.15 23.34 -5.11
N LEU A 755 5.66 24.28 -4.28
CA LEU A 755 4.80 25.39 -4.73
C LEU A 755 5.49 26.25 -5.79
N GLY A 756 6.78 26.57 -5.60
CA GLY A 756 7.59 27.26 -6.60
C GLY A 756 7.67 26.50 -7.94
N LEU A 757 7.87 25.18 -7.88
CA LEU A 757 7.90 24.33 -9.08
C LEU A 757 6.54 24.31 -9.80
N LEU A 758 5.43 24.21 -9.07
CA LEU A 758 4.09 24.25 -9.66
C LEU A 758 3.82 25.57 -10.35
N ASP A 759 4.26 26.69 -9.75
CA ASP A 759 4.18 28.01 -10.37
C ASP A 759 5.04 28.13 -11.64
N GLU A 760 6.27 27.59 -11.63
CA GLU A 760 7.13 27.52 -12.84
C GLU A 760 6.44 26.76 -13.97
N MET A 761 5.82 25.62 -13.67
CA MET A 761 5.08 24.82 -14.66
C MET A 761 3.93 25.61 -15.28
N VAL A 762 3.15 26.31 -14.48
CA VAL A 762 2.02 27.14 -14.98
C VAL A 762 2.55 28.31 -15.79
N ASN A 763 3.63 28.97 -15.35
CA ASN A 763 4.24 30.09 -16.06
C ASN A 763 4.84 29.69 -17.42
N GLU A 764 5.22 28.43 -17.60
CA GLU A 764 5.61 27.82 -18.89
C GLU A 764 4.42 27.55 -19.82
N GLY A 765 3.18 27.89 -19.41
CA GLY A 765 1.97 27.72 -20.20
C GLY A 765 1.25 26.39 -19.99
N ASN A 766 1.59 25.64 -18.94
CA ASN A 766 0.90 24.39 -18.63
C ASN A 766 -0.35 24.62 -17.76
N THR A 767 -1.28 23.68 -17.82
CA THR A 767 -2.37 23.50 -16.86
C THR A 767 -1.94 22.53 -15.78
N VAL A 768 -2.05 22.93 -14.51
CA VAL A 768 -1.67 22.06 -13.39
C VAL A 768 -2.88 21.83 -12.48
N ILE A 769 -3.37 20.58 -12.47
CA ILE A 769 -4.48 20.14 -11.62
C ILE A 769 -3.88 19.31 -10.48
N VAL A 770 -4.14 19.71 -9.24
CA VAL A 770 -3.59 19.04 -8.05
C VAL A 770 -4.74 18.53 -7.21
N ILE A 771 -4.79 17.21 -6.99
CA ILE A 771 -5.71 16.60 -6.02
C ILE A 771 -5.00 16.66 -4.67
N GLU A 772 -5.52 17.48 -3.73
CA GLU A 772 -4.77 17.76 -2.49
C GLU A 772 -5.67 18.05 -1.28
N HIS A 773 -5.11 17.75 -0.11
CA HIS A 773 -5.66 18.07 1.20
C HIS A 773 -4.80 19.06 1.99
N HIS A 774 -3.58 19.32 1.52
CA HIS A 774 -2.62 20.18 2.20
C HIS A 774 -3.02 21.65 2.01
N LEU A 775 -3.37 22.33 3.11
CA LEU A 775 -3.92 23.70 3.07
C LEU A 775 -2.97 24.72 2.45
N ALA A 776 -1.64 24.53 2.54
CA ALA A 776 -0.68 25.41 1.86
C ALA A 776 -0.85 25.38 0.33
N VAL A 777 -1.11 24.20 -0.26
CA VAL A 777 -1.34 24.07 -1.70
C VAL A 777 -2.69 24.67 -2.08
N VAL A 778 -3.73 24.40 -1.28
CA VAL A 778 -5.07 24.96 -1.49
C VAL A 778 -5.03 26.50 -1.40
N ALA A 779 -4.34 27.08 -0.41
CA ALA A 779 -4.17 28.52 -0.26
C ALA A 779 -3.41 29.16 -1.43
N HIS A 780 -2.44 28.43 -2.00
CA HIS A 780 -1.57 28.87 -3.07
C HIS A 780 -2.17 28.71 -4.48
N ALA A 781 -3.24 27.95 -4.61
CA ALA A 781 -3.89 27.70 -5.89
C ALA A 781 -4.47 28.99 -6.52
N ASP A 782 -4.62 29.02 -7.84
CA ASP A 782 -5.33 30.09 -8.54
C ASP A 782 -6.85 29.83 -8.52
N TRP A 783 -7.25 28.55 -8.54
CA TRP A 783 -8.64 28.10 -8.49
C TRP A 783 -8.78 26.85 -7.65
N VAL A 784 -9.91 26.68 -6.97
CA VAL A 784 -10.22 25.53 -6.12
C VAL A 784 -11.56 24.95 -6.48
N ILE A 785 -11.64 23.64 -6.53
CA ILE A 785 -12.88 22.86 -6.63
C ILE A 785 -12.94 21.97 -5.40
N ASP A 786 -13.97 22.17 -4.56
CA ASP A 786 -14.18 21.44 -3.31
C ASP A 786 -15.31 20.44 -3.46
N LEU A 787 -15.02 19.14 -3.22
CA LEU A 787 -15.98 18.04 -3.29
C LEU A 787 -16.42 17.64 -1.88
N GLY A 788 -17.73 17.45 -1.73
CA GLY A 788 -18.37 17.08 -0.48
C GLY A 788 -19.83 16.74 -0.63
N PRO A 789 -20.66 17.05 0.39
CA PRO A 789 -20.27 17.59 1.71
C PRO A 789 -19.55 16.59 2.62
N GLY A 790 -19.81 15.27 2.44
CA GLY A 790 -19.26 14.17 3.23
C GLY A 790 -18.48 13.19 2.38
N ALA A 791 -18.34 11.95 2.90
CA ALA A 791 -17.67 10.84 2.26
C ALA A 791 -18.68 9.80 1.72
N GLY A 792 -18.30 8.98 0.74
CA GLY A 792 -19.14 7.91 0.21
C GLY A 792 -20.48 8.44 -0.33
N HIS A 793 -21.60 7.88 0.11
CA HIS A 793 -22.95 8.28 -0.37
C HIS A 793 -23.32 9.72 -0.02
N GLU A 794 -22.73 10.31 1.03
CA GLU A 794 -22.94 11.72 1.37
C GLU A 794 -22.09 12.67 0.53
N GLY A 795 -21.07 12.15 -0.15
CA GLY A 795 -20.16 12.90 -1.02
C GLY A 795 -20.63 12.95 -2.47
N GLY A 796 -19.68 13.14 -3.37
CA GLY A 796 -19.87 13.07 -4.82
C GLY A 796 -20.51 14.27 -5.46
N GLN A 797 -20.47 15.44 -4.81
CA GLN A 797 -21.00 16.70 -5.32
C GLN A 797 -19.95 17.81 -5.25
N ILE A 798 -20.02 18.79 -6.14
CA ILE A 798 -19.27 20.04 -5.99
C ILE A 798 -19.97 20.89 -4.95
N VAL A 799 -19.29 21.24 -3.87
CA VAL A 799 -19.80 22.10 -2.80
C VAL A 799 -19.29 23.52 -2.91
N PHE A 800 -18.19 23.72 -3.64
CA PHE A 800 -17.64 25.04 -3.93
C PHE A 800 -16.72 24.99 -5.16
N GLU A 801 -16.75 26.08 -5.94
CA GLU A 801 -15.77 26.38 -6.98
C GLU A 801 -15.44 27.90 -6.95
N GLY A 802 -14.16 28.24 -7.07
CA GLY A 802 -13.73 29.64 -7.02
C GLY A 802 -12.28 29.81 -6.51
N THR A 803 -11.95 31.03 -6.10
CA THR A 803 -10.63 31.35 -5.55
C THR A 803 -10.48 30.81 -4.11
N PRO A 804 -9.24 30.56 -3.64
CA PRO A 804 -9.00 30.16 -2.24
C PRO A 804 -9.56 31.15 -1.20
N ALA A 805 -9.47 32.45 -1.47
CA ALA A 805 -10.00 33.47 -0.60
C ALA A 805 -11.54 33.41 -0.48
N ALA A 806 -12.24 33.12 -1.58
CA ALA A 806 -13.68 32.90 -1.54
C ALA A 806 -14.06 31.61 -0.81
N LEU A 807 -13.26 30.51 -0.99
CA LEU A 807 -13.47 29.25 -0.29
C LEU A 807 -13.38 29.44 1.24
N SER A 808 -12.43 30.21 1.75
CA SER A 808 -12.27 30.44 3.20
C SER A 808 -13.49 31.03 3.87
N SER A 809 -14.38 31.68 3.09
CA SER A 809 -15.64 32.28 3.54
C SER A 809 -16.88 31.45 3.20
N SER A 810 -16.73 30.29 2.56
CA SER A 810 -17.85 29.50 2.02
C SER A 810 -18.63 28.70 3.06
N GLY A 811 -18.05 28.45 4.25
CA GLY A 811 -18.64 27.58 5.28
C GLY A 811 -18.55 26.08 5.01
N THR A 812 -17.87 25.64 3.92
CA THR A 812 -17.55 24.23 3.69
C THR A 812 -16.52 23.73 4.71
N LEU A 813 -16.40 22.41 4.91
CA LEU A 813 -15.40 21.86 5.82
C LEU A 813 -13.98 22.32 5.44
N THR A 814 -13.65 22.28 4.15
CA THR A 814 -12.35 22.77 3.66
C THR A 814 -12.19 24.27 3.91
N GLY A 815 -13.25 25.07 3.65
CA GLY A 815 -13.24 26.52 3.84
C GLY A 815 -13.01 26.92 5.29
N ILE A 816 -13.64 26.26 6.26
CA ILE A 816 -13.45 26.49 7.69
C ILE A 816 -11.98 26.26 8.08
N HIS A 817 -11.40 25.11 7.73
CA HIS A 817 -10.01 24.81 8.04
C HIS A 817 -9.02 25.71 7.30
N LEU A 818 -9.36 26.14 6.07
CA LEU A 818 -8.53 27.09 5.31
C LEU A 818 -8.51 28.48 5.96
N ASN A 819 -9.68 28.93 6.45
CA ASN A 819 -9.76 30.18 7.20
C ASN A 819 -8.93 30.15 8.48
N ASP A 820 -9.02 29.06 9.25
CA ASP A 820 -8.21 28.86 10.45
C ASP A 820 -6.70 28.78 10.12
N TYR A 821 -6.35 28.16 8.99
CA TYR A 821 -4.96 28.05 8.53
C TYR A 821 -4.35 29.41 8.20
N VAL A 822 -5.05 30.26 7.47
CA VAL A 822 -4.54 31.57 7.04
C VAL A 822 -4.76 32.67 8.10
N GLY A 823 -5.90 32.61 8.84
CA GLY A 823 -6.27 33.58 9.87
C GLY A 823 -5.63 33.36 11.24
N GLY A 824 -5.05 32.19 11.48
CA GLY A 824 -4.43 31.80 12.73
C GLY A 824 -3.10 32.51 13.00
N SER A 825 -3.18 33.80 13.20
CA SER A 825 -2.16 34.58 13.92
C SER A 825 -2.57 34.62 15.38
N ASN A 826 -2.25 33.53 16.14
CA ASN A 826 -2.05 33.63 17.60
C ASN A 826 -1.59 32.29 18.16
#